data_07dea675b24c4d58955b321c4c8c2f46
#
_entry.id   07dea675b24c4d58955b321c4c8c2f46
#
_cell.length_a   1.000
_cell.length_b   1.000
_cell.length_c   1.000
_cell.angle_alpha   90.00
_cell.angle_beta   90.00
_cell.angle_gamma   90.00
#
_symmetry.space_group_name_H-M   'P 1'
#
loop_
_entity.id
_entity.type
_entity.pdbx_description
1 polymer ?
#
loop_
_entity_poly.entity_id
_entity_poly.type
_entity_poly.pdbx_seq_one_letter_code
_entity_poly.pdbx_strand_id
1 'polypeptide(L)'
;MAHTSETGRTGRPPAVRSLIVTVVLGVPLAVMPVRPALAAPAPAAPAPAGRRIHDVQGAGHVSPLNGATVAQVPGVVTAVTVNGFWMQDPHPDRDVATSEGVYVFTRSRPTVAVRDSVHVTGKVSEFRPGGAKSANLGRTEIDATATAVVAHGVPLPPPVVLGPGGRRPPTSTIKRLPPFAPTRDVEKGGGFDPAHDALDFYEALEGMRVRVVNAVAVGPSAYGEIPVLPAGGAGAGIRTARGGILLRDGDANPERVVLDDALVPLPAMNVGDRLPGTTDGVLDYGYGEFTVLVTATPKRADGGLPRQVTRAQRPGELAVATADLSGLSPDTPAERFEALAGDVVDGLKAPDLITVTGVQDNTGTKDDGTVADDQTVAELISAISAAGGPAYDWRSIPPRDKADGGEKGANERAGFLFRTDRGLAFVDRPEGGPSDALADDPPAAAGSRPDPAVTSVRVVRTRTGPALSLSPGRITPGDAAWGATGKPLAGEVTWHGRRIIVVAGRWFPKTGDDQPAFGRFQPPLRPSEWRRQAQAKAVAGFVRSVRAAGRDADVIVAGDLNEREYAAPVQALTKQTGLTDLSTRAPKNDRHTAVSGGNAETLDHILLSPSLNRRKHEYDVVHRNSEFAGTAGRRDPTVVRIALPGR
;
A
#
# COMPACT_ATOMS: atom_id res chain seq x y z
N MET A 1 -13.21 6.97 7.22
CA MET A 1 -12.34 8.07 6.79
C MET A 1 -11.36 7.51 5.77
N ALA A 2 -11.28 8.12 4.59
CA ALA A 2 -10.53 7.57 3.46
C ALA A 2 -9.03 7.65 3.74
N HIS A 3 -8.40 6.50 3.92
CA HIS A 3 -6.95 6.41 3.96
C HIS A 3 -6.42 6.22 2.55
N THR A 4 -5.57 7.12 2.13
CA THR A 4 -4.74 6.89 0.95
C THR A 4 -3.85 5.68 1.24
N SER A 5 -4.24 4.54 0.69
CA SER A 5 -3.41 3.34 0.76
C SER A 5 -2.19 3.55 -0.13
N GLU A 6 -1.05 3.20 0.37
CA GLU A 6 0.24 3.27 -0.32
C GLU A 6 0.42 2.21 -1.43
N THR A 7 -0.56 1.42 -1.65
CA THR A 7 -0.65 0.55 -2.83
C THR A 7 -1.78 1.07 -3.67
N GLY A 8 -1.58 1.35 -4.93
CA GLY A 8 -2.54 1.91 -5.88
C GLY A 8 -3.90 1.17 -6.02
N ARG A 9 -4.38 0.57 -4.95
CA ARG A 9 -5.74 0.08 -4.79
C ARG A 9 -6.57 1.21 -4.21
N THR A 10 -7.16 2.00 -5.08
CA THR A 10 -8.30 2.84 -4.71
C THR A 10 -9.41 1.91 -4.26
N GLY A 11 -9.86 2.08 -3.02
CA GLY A 11 -10.96 1.30 -2.46
C GLY A 11 -12.15 1.31 -3.42
N ARG A 12 -12.91 0.22 -3.49
CA ARG A 12 -14.17 0.15 -4.23
C ARG A 12 -15.00 1.38 -3.88
N PRO A 13 -15.48 2.18 -4.86
CA PRO A 13 -16.45 3.21 -4.55
C PRO A 13 -17.71 2.54 -3.98
N PRO A 14 -18.35 3.14 -2.97
CA PRO A 14 -19.63 2.65 -2.49
C PRO A 14 -20.61 2.65 -3.64
N ALA A 15 -21.46 1.65 -3.72
CA ALA A 15 -22.49 1.50 -4.74
C ALA A 15 -23.27 2.81 -4.91
N VAL A 16 -23.07 3.48 -6.04
CA VAL A 16 -23.79 4.70 -6.38
C VAL A 16 -25.24 4.33 -6.64
N ARG A 17 -26.13 4.68 -5.71
CA ARG A 17 -27.56 4.71 -5.97
C ARG A 17 -27.83 5.83 -6.98
N SER A 18 -28.05 5.47 -8.22
CA SER A 18 -28.49 6.41 -9.27
C SER A 18 -29.86 6.95 -8.92
N LEU A 19 -29.89 8.23 -8.57
CA LEU A 19 -31.13 8.99 -8.47
C LEU A 19 -31.49 9.45 -9.90
N ILE A 20 -32.50 8.86 -10.49
CA ILE A 20 -33.03 9.29 -11.78
C ILE A 20 -33.86 10.56 -11.54
N VAL A 21 -33.31 11.69 -11.94
CA VAL A 21 -34.08 12.94 -12.03
C VAL A 21 -34.68 13.03 -13.43
N THR A 22 -35.99 12.86 -13.53
CA THR A 22 -36.74 13.05 -14.79
C THR A 22 -36.95 14.55 -15.01
N VAL A 23 -36.20 15.12 -15.95
CA VAL A 23 -36.46 16.49 -16.42
C VAL A 23 -37.36 16.41 -17.64
N VAL A 24 -38.61 16.89 -17.52
CA VAL A 24 -39.52 17.07 -18.62
C VAL A 24 -39.21 18.42 -19.28
N LEU A 25 -38.65 18.40 -20.47
CA LEU A 25 -38.47 19.56 -21.32
C LEU A 25 -39.44 19.45 -22.51
N GLY A 26 -40.36 20.40 -22.60
CA GLY A 26 -41.28 20.55 -23.72
C GLY A 26 -40.54 20.91 -25.00
N VAL A 27 -40.87 20.20 -26.08
CA VAL A 27 -40.32 20.40 -27.43
C VAL A 27 -41.34 21.10 -28.30
N PRO A 28 -40.99 22.19 -29.03
CA PRO A 28 -41.85 22.74 -30.06
C PRO A 28 -41.81 21.89 -31.35
N LEU A 29 -42.95 21.66 -31.95
CA LEU A 29 -43.11 20.97 -33.22
C LEU A 29 -42.41 21.75 -34.34
N ALA A 30 -41.34 21.18 -34.89
CA ALA A 30 -40.78 21.60 -36.16
C ALA A 30 -41.04 20.53 -37.23
N VAL A 31 -41.70 20.93 -38.30
CA VAL A 31 -41.99 20.09 -39.48
C VAL A 31 -40.67 19.82 -40.20
N MET A 32 -40.27 18.55 -40.26
CA MET A 32 -39.11 18.12 -41.05
C MET A 32 -39.52 17.41 -42.35
N PRO A 33 -38.73 17.58 -43.43
CA PRO A 33 -39.02 16.92 -44.71
C PRO A 33 -38.71 15.42 -44.63
N VAL A 34 -39.57 14.64 -45.30
CA VAL A 34 -39.49 13.19 -45.43
C VAL A 34 -38.18 12.80 -46.11
N ARG A 35 -37.28 12.13 -45.37
CA ARG A 35 -36.10 11.43 -45.94
C ARG A 35 -36.50 10.01 -46.35
N PRO A 36 -35.96 9.48 -47.45
CA PRO A 36 -36.21 8.09 -47.83
C PRO A 36 -35.69 7.13 -46.74
N ALA A 37 -36.48 6.12 -46.42
CA ALA A 37 -36.16 5.08 -45.47
C ALA A 37 -34.88 4.36 -45.86
N LEU A 38 -33.84 4.44 -45.02
CA LEU A 38 -32.71 3.57 -45.09
C LEU A 38 -33.21 2.13 -44.80
N ALA A 39 -32.89 1.21 -45.67
CA ALA A 39 -33.19 -0.20 -45.52
C ALA A 39 -32.70 -0.67 -44.13
N ALA A 40 -33.56 -1.41 -43.42
CA ALA A 40 -33.19 -2.05 -42.17
C ALA A 40 -31.92 -2.92 -42.40
N PRO A 41 -30.95 -2.91 -41.46
CA PRO A 41 -29.79 -3.81 -41.57
C PRO A 41 -30.31 -5.25 -41.67
N ALA A 42 -29.73 -6.00 -42.59
CA ALA A 42 -30.01 -7.41 -42.73
C ALA A 42 -29.80 -8.12 -41.37
N PRO A 43 -30.66 -9.11 -41.02
CA PRO A 43 -30.48 -9.88 -39.82
C PRO A 43 -29.05 -10.48 -39.84
N ALA A 44 -28.33 -10.27 -38.73
CA ALA A 44 -27.00 -10.84 -38.56
C ALA A 44 -27.05 -12.34 -38.80
N ALA A 45 -26.10 -12.87 -39.56
CA ALA A 45 -26.00 -14.30 -39.79
C ALA A 45 -26.00 -15.05 -38.46
N PRO A 46 -26.70 -16.19 -38.32
CA PRO A 46 -26.71 -16.97 -37.10
C PRO A 46 -25.29 -17.31 -36.71
N ALA A 47 -24.89 -17.05 -35.47
CA ALA A 47 -23.59 -17.43 -34.97
C ALA A 47 -23.38 -18.94 -35.08
N PRO A 48 -22.18 -19.42 -35.42
CA PRO A 48 -21.89 -20.83 -35.55
C PRO A 48 -22.22 -21.55 -34.24
N ALA A 49 -23.08 -22.55 -34.27
CA ALA A 49 -23.37 -23.43 -33.15
C ALA A 49 -22.14 -24.29 -32.82
N GLY A 50 -21.86 -24.49 -31.52
CA GLY A 50 -20.85 -25.42 -31.07
C GLY A 50 -19.60 -24.81 -30.41
N ARG A 51 -19.56 -23.49 -30.17
CA ARG A 51 -18.49 -22.86 -29.40
C ARG A 51 -18.59 -23.22 -27.91
N ARG A 52 -17.44 -23.51 -27.31
CA ARG A 52 -17.32 -23.79 -25.88
C ARG A 52 -16.63 -22.63 -25.17
N ILE A 53 -16.54 -22.67 -23.83
CA ILE A 53 -15.97 -21.60 -23.03
C ILE A 53 -14.49 -21.38 -23.36
N HIS A 54 -13.70 -22.45 -23.54
CA HIS A 54 -12.29 -22.31 -23.93
C HIS A 54 -12.10 -21.65 -25.31
N ASP A 55 -13.04 -21.82 -26.27
CA ASP A 55 -13.01 -21.06 -27.52
C ASP A 55 -13.27 -19.56 -27.30
N VAL A 56 -14.10 -19.24 -26.31
CA VAL A 56 -14.38 -17.84 -25.94
C VAL A 56 -13.18 -17.22 -25.25
N GLN A 57 -12.58 -17.91 -24.31
CA GLN A 57 -11.42 -17.45 -23.55
C GLN A 57 -10.15 -17.36 -24.42
N GLY A 58 -9.80 -18.44 -25.10
CA GLY A 58 -8.55 -18.55 -25.84
C GLY A 58 -7.34 -18.69 -24.91
N ALA A 59 -6.14 -18.75 -25.51
CA ALA A 59 -4.86 -18.79 -24.80
C ALA A 59 -4.17 -17.42 -24.89
N GLY A 60 -4.65 -16.45 -24.12
CA GLY A 60 -4.16 -15.08 -24.13
C GLY A 60 -4.98 -14.16 -23.25
N HIS A 61 -4.52 -12.90 -23.08
CA HIS A 61 -5.16 -11.88 -22.24
C HIS A 61 -6.32 -11.15 -22.93
N VAL A 62 -6.70 -11.56 -24.11
CA VAL A 62 -7.84 -11.02 -24.86
C VAL A 62 -8.46 -12.17 -25.62
N SER A 63 -9.76 -12.31 -25.48
CA SER A 63 -10.53 -13.31 -26.22
C SER A 63 -10.31 -13.21 -27.73
N PRO A 64 -10.03 -14.34 -28.43
CA PRO A 64 -9.99 -14.35 -29.89
C PRO A 64 -11.34 -14.03 -30.51
N LEU A 65 -12.42 -14.12 -29.77
CA LEU A 65 -13.78 -13.80 -30.17
C LEU A 65 -14.26 -12.42 -29.66
N ASN A 66 -13.36 -11.58 -29.12
CA ASN A 66 -13.75 -10.25 -28.65
C ASN A 66 -14.49 -9.44 -29.73
N GLY A 67 -15.66 -8.96 -29.40
CA GLY A 67 -16.56 -8.26 -30.32
C GLY A 67 -17.48 -9.16 -31.15
N ALA A 68 -17.26 -10.46 -31.20
CA ALA A 68 -18.10 -11.43 -31.91
C ALA A 68 -19.33 -11.85 -31.09
N THR A 69 -20.36 -12.31 -31.77
CA THR A 69 -21.52 -12.95 -31.14
C THR A 69 -21.34 -14.47 -31.12
N VAL A 70 -21.60 -15.05 -29.94
CA VAL A 70 -21.62 -16.50 -29.72
C VAL A 70 -23.05 -16.96 -29.45
N ALA A 71 -23.36 -18.20 -29.81
CA ALA A 71 -24.69 -18.76 -29.63
C ALA A 71 -24.60 -20.07 -28.84
N GLN A 72 -25.50 -20.22 -27.87
CA GLN A 72 -25.71 -21.45 -27.11
C GLN A 72 -24.42 -22.03 -26.49
N VAL A 73 -23.53 -21.17 -25.99
CA VAL A 73 -22.35 -21.60 -25.24
C VAL A 73 -22.80 -22.34 -23.98
N PRO A 74 -22.44 -23.63 -23.84
CA PRO A 74 -22.88 -24.44 -22.70
C PRO A 74 -22.02 -24.18 -21.47
N GLY A 75 -22.63 -24.26 -20.28
CA GLY A 75 -21.90 -24.18 -19.01
C GLY A 75 -22.77 -24.54 -17.81
N VAL A 76 -22.13 -24.75 -16.67
CA VAL A 76 -22.80 -24.93 -15.38
C VAL A 76 -22.56 -23.68 -14.55
N VAL A 77 -23.63 -23.09 -14.01
CA VAL A 77 -23.55 -21.89 -13.16
C VAL A 77 -22.81 -22.21 -11.87
N THR A 78 -21.74 -21.48 -11.59
CA THR A 78 -20.85 -21.71 -10.44
C THR A 78 -20.99 -20.65 -9.35
N ALA A 79 -21.36 -19.41 -9.70
CA ALA A 79 -21.66 -18.32 -8.77
C ALA A 79 -22.61 -17.29 -9.43
N VAL A 80 -23.34 -16.54 -8.61
CA VAL A 80 -24.34 -15.56 -9.09
C VAL A 80 -24.15 -14.22 -8.37
N THR A 81 -24.23 -13.12 -9.13
CA THR A 81 -24.19 -11.75 -8.62
C THR A 81 -25.49 -10.98 -8.95
N VAL A 82 -25.51 -9.69 -8.62
CA VAL A 82 -26.66 -8.82 -8.87
C VAL A 82 -26.89 -8.51 -10.35
N ASN A 83 -25.88 -8.68 -11.21
CA ASN A 83 -25.92 -8.29 -12.63
C ASN A 83 -25.28 -9.31 -13.57
N GLY A 84 -25.02 -10.53 -13.07
CA GLY A 84 -24.42 -11.59 -13.86
C GLY A 84 -24.14 -12.85 -13.05
N PHE A 85 -23.47 -13.78 -13.68
CA PHE A 85 -23.08 -15.05 -13.06
C PHE A 85 -21.82 -15.62 -13.73
N TRP A 86 -21.10 -16.46 -13.02
CA TRP A 86 -20.03 -17.29 -13.61
C TRP A 86 -20.61 -18.61 -14.02
N MET A 87 -20.14 -19.11 -15.14
CA MET A 87 -20.36 -20.49 -15.57
C MET A 87 -19.08 -21.15 -15.98
N GLN A 88 -19.00 -22.47 -15.80
CA GLN A 88 -17.85 -23.28 -16.19
C GLN A 88 -18.28 -24.46 -17.01
N ASP A 89 -17.46 -24.82 -18.02
CA ASP A 89 -17.67 -25.97 -18.86
C ASP A 89 -17.49 -27.27 -18.05
N PRO A 90 -18.47 -28.19 -18.03
CA PRO A 90 -18.32 -29.47 -17.36
C PRO A 90 -17.44 -30.47 -18.14
N HIS A 91 -17.06 -30.14 -19.39
CA HIS A 91 -16.24 -30.99 -20.27
C HIS A 91 -15.02 -30.18 -20.72
N PRO A 92 -14.01 -30.01 -19.85
CA PRO A 92 -12.83 -29.23 -20.15
C PRO A 92 -12.06 -29.84 -21.34
N ASP A 93 -11.36 -28.98 -22.06
CA ASP A 93 -10.36 -29.45 -23.01
C ASP A 93 -9.09 -29.96 -22.30
N ARG A 94 -8.02 -30.21 -23.02
CA ARG A 94 -6.74 -30.65 -22.46
C ARG A 94 -5.70 -29.54 -22.41
N ASP A 95 -6.04 -28.35 -22.92
CA ASP A 95 -5.12 -27.22 -22.97
C ASP A 95 -5.17 -26.47 -21.65
N VAL A 96 -4.09 -26.53 -20.87
CA VAL A 96 -3.96 -25.82 -19.62
C VAL A 96 -3.79 -24.29 -19.79
N ALA A 97 -3.65 -23.83 -21.02
CA ALA A 97 -3.52 -22.40 -21.32
C ALA A 97 -4.88 -21.73 -21.59
N THR A 98 -5.95 -22.50 -21.71
CA THR A 98 -7.31 -21.96 -21.89
C THR A 98 -8.11 -22.08 -20.60
N SER A 99 -8.92 -21.08 -20.29
CA SER A 99 -9.87 -21.18 -19.18
C SER A 99 -11.18 -21.85 -19.62
N GLU A 100 -11.73 -22.66 -18.71
CA GLU A 100 -13.05 -23.28 -18.85
C GLU A 100 -14.15 -22.49 -18.15
N GLY A 101 -13.83 -21.33 -17.56
CA GLY A 101 -14.76 -20.44 -16.86
C GLY A 101 -15.00 -19.15 -17.65
N VAL A 102 -16.18 -18.55 -17.49
CA VAL A 102 -16.47 -17.22 -18.05
C VAL A 102 -17.52 -16.50 -17.23
N TYR A 103 -17.39 -15.17 -17.13
CA TYR A 103 -18.45 -14.34 -16.58
C TYR A 103 -19.51 -14.03 -17.64
N VAL A 104 -20.77 -14.10 -17.24
CA VAL A 104 -21.93 -13.76 -18.08
C VAL A 104 -22.59 -12.52 -17.52
N PHE A 105 -22.48 -11.41 -18.22
CA PHE A 105 -23.11 -10.15 -17.83
C PHE A 105 -24.56 -10.08 -18.32
N THR A 106 -25.50 -9.91 -17.39
CA THR A 106 -26.95 -9.89 -17.68
C THR A 106 -27.60 -8.53 -17.48
N ARG A 107 -26.82 -7.50 -17.13
CA ARG A 107 -27.27 -6.12 -16.81
C ARG A 107 -28.20 -6.00 -15.61
N SER A 108 -28.97 -7.01 -15.32
CA SER A 108 -29.89 -7.11 -14.20
C SER A 108 -29.72 -8.45 -13.50
N ARG A 109 -30.37 -8.61 -12.35
CA ARG A 109 -30.29 -9.86 -11.59
C ARG A 109 -30.71 -11.04 -12.47
N PRO A 110 -29.81 -12.03 -12.65
CA PRO A 110 -30.10 -13.20 -13.46
C PRO A 110 -31.15 -14.10 -12.78
N THR A 111 -31.88 -14.86 -13.59
CA THR A 111 -32.90 -15.82 -13.14
C THR A 111 -32.34 -17.23 -12.90
N VAL A 112 -31.05 -17.43 -13.16
CA VAL A 112 -30.36 -18.71 -12.94
C VAL A 112 -29.91 -18.88 -11.48
N ALA A 113 -29.75 -20.14 -11.08
CA ALA A 113 -29.21 -20.53 -9.78
C ALA A 113 -27.90 -21.31 -9.95
N VAL A 114 -27.09 -21.32 -8.89
CA VAL A 114 -25.89 -22.17 -8.84
C VAL A 114 -26.31 -23.62 -9.05
N ARG A 115 -25.57 -24.38 -9.90
CA ARG A 115 -25.85 -25.74 -10.35
C ARG A 115 -26.93 -25.83 -11.46
N ASP A 116 -27.30 -24.73 -12.09
CA ASP A 116 -28.05 -24.79 -13.34
C ASP A 116 -27.11 -25.08 -14.50
N SER A 117 -27.49 -26.01 -15.39
CA SER A 117 -26.89 -26.16 -16.70
C SER A 117 -27.56 -25.16 -17.63
N VAL A 118 -26.79 -24.35 -18.32
CA VAL A 118 -27.28 -23.25 -19.14
C VAL A 118 -26.67 -23.23 -20.52
N HIS A 119 -27.41 -22.66 -21.48
CA HIS A 119 -26.89 -22.23 -22.78
C HIS A 119 -26.98 -20.71 -22.85
N VAL A 120 -25.85 -20.04 -23.12
CA VAL A 120 -25.77 -18.59 -23.21
C VAL A 120 -25.52 -18.13 -24.64
N THR A 121 -26.30 -17.14 -25.07
CA THR A 121 -26.12 -16.42 -26.33
C THR A 121 -25.85 -14.97 -26.03
N GLY A 122 -24.80 -14.38 -26.63
CA GLY A 122 -24.44 -13.01 -26.37
C GLY A 122 -23.22 -12.53 -27.15
N LYS A 123 -22.80 -11.32 -26.89
CA LYS A 123 -21.60 -10.74 -27.47
C LYS A 123 -20.42 -10.94 -26.51
N VAL A 124 -19.30 -11.44 -27.02
CA VAL A 124 -18.06 -11.53 -26.25
C VAL A 124 -17.45 -10.12 -26.14
N SER A 125 -17.02 -9.74 -24.95
CA SER A 125 -16.41 -8.44 -24.68
C SER A 125 -15.34 -8.55 -23.60
N GLU A 126 -14.41 -7.58 -23.62
CA GLU A 126 -13.39 -7.41 -22.58
C GLU A 126 -13.82 -6.30 -21.64
N PHE A 127 -14.28 -6.64 -20.45
CA PHE A 127 -14.57 -5.66 -19.41
C PHE A 127 -13.30 -5.29 -18.67
N ARG A 128 -12.97 -4.00 -18.66
CA ARG A 128 -11.79 -3.52 -17.94
C ARG A 128 -12.20 -2.75 -16.68
N PRO A 129 -11.85 -3.23 -15.47
CA PRO A 129 -12.04 -2.48 -14.24
C PRO A 129 -11.34 -1.11 -14.32
N GLY A 130 -12.05 -0.05 -13.93
CA GLY A 130 -11.54 1.32 -14.05
C GLY A 130 -11.60 1.93 -15.46
N GLY A 131 -12.19 1.23 -16.43
CA GLY A 131 -12.42 1.71 -17.80
C GLY A 131 -11.24 1.51 -18.75
N ALA A 132 -11.43 1.85 -20.03
CA ALA A 132 -10.52 1.53 -21.13
C ALA A 132 -9.08 2.07 -20.98
N LYS A 133 -8.89 3.17 -20.24
CA LYS A 133 -7.57 3.79 -19.99
C LYS A 133 -6.85 3.21 -18.77
N SER A 134 -7.52 2.39 -17.96
CA SER A 134 -6.94 1.77 -16.79
C SER A 134 -5.75 0.87 -17.17
N ALA A 135 -4.80 0.74 -16.24
CA ALA A 135 -3.69 -0.20 -16.34
C ALA A 135 -4.07 -1.64 -15.95
N ASN A 136 -5.34 -1.88 -15.59
CA ASN A 136 -5.85 -3.22 -15.31
C ASN A 136 -5.93 -4.05 -16.58
N LEU A 137 -5.94 -5.39 -16.43
CA LEU A 137 -6.31 -6.32 -17.50
C LEU A 137 -7.80 -6.20 -17.85
N GLY A 138 -8.19 -6.64 -19.03
CA GLY A 138 -9.55 -6.99 -19.35
C GLY A 138 -9.96 -8.29 -18.65
N ARG A 139 -11.25 -8.47 -18.38
CA ARG A 139 -11.86 -9.74 -18.06
C ARG A 139 -12.74 -10.14 -19.23
N THR A 140 -12.58 -11.35 -19.74
CA THR A 140 -13.44 -11.86 -20.79
C THR A 140 -14.84 -12.12 -20.26
N GLU A 141 -15.86 -11.55 -20.90
CA GLU A 141 -17.26 -11.77 -20.52
C GLU A 141 -18.16 -11.96 -21.74
N ILE A 142 -19.28 -12.66 -21.52
CA ILE A 142 -20.37 -12.73 -22.50
C ILE A 142 -21.47 -11.75 -22.08
N ASP A 143 -21.66 -10.67 -22.84
CA ASP A 143 -22.77 -9.75 -22.69
C ASP A 143 -24.05 -10.42 -23.22
N ALA A 144 -24.79 -11.07 -22.32
CA ALA A 144 -25.85 -11.98 -22.66
C ALA A 144 -27.08 -11.28 -23.27
N THR A 145 -27.53 -11.81 -24.39
CA THR A 145 -28.82 -11.47 -24.99
C THR A 145 -29.90 -12.52 -24.70
N ALA A 146 -29.49 -13.76 -24.43
CA ALA A 146 -30.37 -14.84 -24.00
C ALA A 146 -29.60 -15.84 -23.11
N THR A 147 -30.29 -16.35 -22.09
CA THR A 147 -29.84 -17.45 -21.23
C THR A 147 -30.97 -18.46 -21.12
N ALA A 148 -30.73 -19.70 -21.54
CA ALA A 148 -31.67 -20.80 -21.43
C ALA A 148 -31.18 -21.81 -20.40
N VAL A 149 -32.02 -22.08 -19.37
CA VAL A 149 -31.73 -23.17 -18.41
C VAL A 149 -32.12 -24.51 -19.06
N VAL A 150 -31.18 -25.42 -19.13
CA VAL A 150 -31.34 -26.76 -19.71
C VAL A 150 -31.70 -27.78 -18.65
N ALA A 151 -31.07 -27.67 -17.46
CA ALA A 151 -31.31 -28.56 -16.33
C ALA A 151 -30.96 -27.85 -15.02
N HIS A 152 -31.60 -28.23 -13.93
CA HIS A 152 -31.34 -27.73 -12.58
C HIS A 152 -30.60 -28.76 -11.74
N GLY A 153 -29.83 -28.29 -10.73
CA GLY A 153 -29.24 -29.14 -9.70
C GLY A 153 -28.15 -30.09 -10.20
N VAL A 154 -27.53 -29.80 -11.36
CA VAL A 154 -26.45 -30.63 -11.90
C VAL A 154 -25.17 -30.57 -11.03
N PRO A 155 -24.30 -31.59 -11.09
CA PRO A 155 -23.02 -31.51 -10.39
C PRO A 155 -22.18 -30.31 -10.84
N LEU A 156 -21.58 -29.62 -9.86
CA LEU A 156 -20.61 -28.57 -10.19
C LEU A 156 -19.34 -29.16 -10.81
N PRO A 157 -18.73 -28.50 -11.81
CA PRO A 157 -17.41 -28.89 -12.29
C PRO A 157 -16.40 -28.93 -11.13
N PRO A 158 -15.44 -29.86 -11.11
CA PRO A 158 -14.46 -29.96 -10.05
C PRO A 158 -13.61 -28.67 -9.99
N PRO A 159 -13.29 -28.16 -8.78
CA PRO A 159 -12.43 -26.99 -8.65
C PRO A 159 -10.97 -27.34 -8.96
N VAL A 160 -10.24 -26.42 -9.56
CA VAL A 160 -8.78 -26.51 -9.68
C VAL A 160 -8.15 -26.22 -8.32
N VAL A 161 -7.37 -27.15 -7.78
CA VAL A 161 -6.62 -26.92 -6.54
C VAL A 161 -5.45 -26.00 -6.83
N LEU A 162 -5.37 -24.87 -6.12
CA LEU A 162 -4.23 -23.95 -6.18
C LEU A 162 -3.15 -24.37 -5.18
N GLY A 163 -1.91 -24.48 -5.64
CA GLY A 163 -0.76 -24.83 -4.81
C GLY A 163 -0.41 -26.33 -4.79
N PRO A 164 0.25 -26.80 -3.72
CA PRO A 164 0.67 -28.20 -3.61
C PRO A 164 -0.50 -29.19 -3.72
N GLY A 165 -0.33 -30.18 -4.59
CA GLY A 165 -1.38 -31.17 -4.88
C GLY A 165 -2.29 -30.77 -6.05
N GLY A 166 -2.06 -29.64 -6.68
CA GLY A 166 -2.79 -29.15 -7.85
C GLY A 166 -1.91 -28.30 -8.76
N ARG A 167 -2.47 -27.26 -9.36
CA ARG A 167 -1.74 -26.29 -10.18
C ARG A 167 -1.01 -25.30 -9.27
N ARG A 168 0.31 -25.17 -9.44
CA ARG A 168 1.15 -24.27 -8.63
C ARG A 168 1.38 -22.97 -9.38
N PRO A 169 1.01 -21.80 -8.81
CA PRO A 169 1.41 -20.53 -9.39
C PRO A 169 2.94 -20.40 -9.37
N PRO A 170 3.54 -19.72 -10.35
CA PRO A 170 4.94 -19.29 -10.27
C PRO A 170 5.18 -18.49 -8.99
N THR A 171 6.37 -18.65 -8.36
CA THR A 171 6.63 -18.09 -7.03
C THR A 171 7.39 -16.76 -7.05
N SER A 172 7.84 -16.29 -8.22
CA SER A 172 8.65 -15.06 -8.31
C SER A 172 8.30 -14.19 -9.50
N THR A 173 7.95 -14.77 -10.64
CA THR A 173 7.78 -14.04 -11.89
C THR A 173 6.32 -13.70 -12.13
N ILE A 174 5.98 -12.40 -12.16
CA ILE A 174 4.64 -11.95 -12.57
C ILE A 174 4.48 -12.16 -14.07
N LYS A 175 5.34 -11.51 -14.89
CA LYS A 175 5.33 -11.66 -16.36
C LYS A 175 6.69 -11.31 -16.93
N ARG A 176 7.22 -12.18 -17.78
CA ARG A 176 8.39 -11.92 -18.62
C ARG A 176 7.94 -11.51 -20.01
N LEU A 177 8.41 -10.35 -20.45
CA LEU A 177 8.26 -9.98 -21.84
C LEU A 177 9.45 -10.52 -22.65
N PRO A 178 9.22 -10.96 -23.91
CA PRO A 178 10.32 -11.31 -24.80
C PRO A 178 11.30 -10.14 -24.96
N PRO A 179 12.60 -10.39 -25.15
CA PRO A 179 13.52 -9.38 -25.61
C PRO A 179 12.96 -8.71 -26.87
N PHE A 180 12.96 -7.39 -26.93
CA PHE A 180 12.41 -6.62 -28.06
C PHE A 180 10.87 -6.68 -28.21
N ALA A 181 10.12 -6.98 -27.15
CA ALA A 181 8.68 -6.85 -27.18
C ALA A 181 8.27 -5.45 -27.71
N PRO A 182 7.39 -5.37 -28.70
CA PRO A 182 7.04 -4.10 -29.35
C PRO A 182 6.27 -3.17 -28.40
N THR A 183 5.76 -3.69 -27.33
CA THR A 183 4.98 -2.97 -26.32
C THR A 183 5.14 -3.62 -24.94
N ARG A 184 4.89 -2.85 -23.89
CA ARG A 184 4.77 -3.36 -22.51
C ARG A 184 3.36 -3.84 -22.19
N ASP A 185 2.39 -3.61 -23.07
CA ASP A 185 0.99 -4.01 -22.92
C ASP A 185 0.85 -5.50 -23.31
N VAL A 186 0.68 -6.37 -22.32
CA VAL A 186 0.58 -7.83 -22.50
C VAL A 186 -0.61 -8.26 -23.35
N GLU A 187 -1.65 -7.44 -23.40
CA GLU A 187 -2.83 -7.68 -24.24
C GLU A 187 -2.57 -7.44 -25.74
N LYS A 188 -1.45 -6.78 -26.07
CA LYS A 188 -1.04 -6.49 -27.46
C LYS A 188 0.16 -7.29 -27.92
N GLY A 189 0.69 -8.13 -27.07
CA GLY A 189 1.82 -8.99 -27.35
C GLY A 189 2.59 -9.31 -26.08
N GLY A 190 3.45 -10.32 -26.11
CA GLY A 190 4.24 -10.70 -24.94
C GLY A 190 4.34 -12.21 -24.73
N GLY A 191 3.69 -13.00 -25.62
CA GLY A 191 3.57 -14.45 -25.45
C GLY A 191 2.63 -14.81 -24.31
N PHE A 192 2.29 -16.08 -24.17
CA PHE A 192 1.44 -16.62 -23.11
C PHE A 192 2.06 -17.91 -22.58
N ASP A 193 2.51 -17.89 -21.32
CA ASP A 193 3.24 -19.00 -20.68
C ASP A 193 2.74 -19.23 -19.24
N PRO A 194 1.59 -19.91 -19.07
CA PRO A 194 1.02 -20.17 -17.74
C PRO A 194 1.89 -21.04 -16.83
N ALA A 195 2.91 -21.69 -17.35
CA ALA A 195 3.82 -22.51 -16.57
C ALA A 195 4.88 -21.68 -15.82
N HIS A 196 5.24 -20.51 -16.36
CA HIS A 196 6.37 -19.74 -15.84
C HIS A 196 6.02 -18.30 -15.47
N ASP A 197 4.92 -17.75 -15.99
CA ASP A 197 4.46 -16.39 -15.73
C ASP A 197 3.13 -16.42 -14.94
N ALA A 198 3.12 -15.78 -13.77
CA ALA A 198 1.96 -15.82 -12.89
C ALA A 198 0.74 -15.08 -13.44
N LEU A 199 0.97 -14.01 -14.22
CA LEU A 199 -0.10 -13.31 -14.89
C LEU A 199 -0.88 -14.24 -15.81
N ASP A 200 -0.16 -15.00 -16.64
CA ASP A 200 -0.72 -15.96 -17.57
C ASP A 200 -1.32 -17.19 -16.86
N PHE A 201 -0.70 -17.58 -15.73
CA PHE A 201 -1.21 -18.67 -14.90
C PHE A 201 -2.62 -18.40 -14.37
N TYR A 202 -2.83 -17.19 -13.83
CA TYR A 202 -4.13 -16.83 -13.30
C TYR A 202 -5.14 -16.52 -14.41
N GLU A 203 -4.69 -15.93 -15.50
CA GLU A 203 -5.51 -15.72 -16.70
C GLU A 203 -6.10 -17.03 -17.24
N ALA A 204 -5.27 -18.07 -17.34
CA ALA A 204 -5.69 -19.41 -17.76
C ALA A 204 -6.66 -20.11 -16.77
N LEU A 205 -7.08 -19.44 -15.72
CA LEU A 205 -8.05 -19.90 -14.72
C LEU A 205 -9.20 -18.90 -14.51
N GLU A 206 -9.22 -17.80 -15.26
CA GLU A 206 -10.25 -16.76 -15.12
C GLU A 206 -11.66 -17.35 -15.21
N GLY A 207 -12.53 -16.99 -14.28
CA GLY A 207 -13.91 -17.48 -14.20
C GLY A 207 -14.06 -18.93 -13.74
N MET A 208 -12.99 -19.69 -13.54
CA MET A 208 -13.05 -21.09 -13.11
C MET A 208 -13.25 -21.22 -11.60
N ARG A 209 -13.85 -22.34 -11.21
CA ARG A 209 -13.83 -22.77 -9.81
C ARG A 209 -12.43 -23.17 -9.41
N VAL A 210 -11.99 -22.59 -8.29
CA VAL A 210 -10.70 -22.89 -7.68
C VAL A 210 -10.87 -23.28 -6.20
N ARG A 211 -9.86 -23.98 -5.68
CA ARG A 211 -9.83 -24.45 -4.29
C ARG A 211 -8.50 -24.15 -3.65
N VAL A 212 -8.53 -23.49 -2.50
CA VAL A 212 -7.38 -23.28 -1.64
C VAL A 212 -7.48 -24.24 -0.45
N VAL A 213 -6.43 -25.02 -0.21
CA VAL A 213 -6.43 -26.06 0.85
C VAL A 213 -5.55 -25.59 2.00
N ASN A 214 -6.07 -25.66 3.25
CA ASN A 214 -5.34 -25.33 4.47
C ASN A 214 -4.59 -23.99 4.35
N ALA A 215 -5.32 -22.93 3.97
CA ALA A 215 -4.75 -21.62 3.76
C ALA A 215 -4.21 -21.01 5.06
N VAL A 216 -3.12 -20.23 4.95
CA VAL A 216 -2.58 -19.39 6.03
C VAL A 216 -2.58 -17.93 5.56
N ALA A 217 -3.09 -17.02 6.39
CA ALA A 217 -3.08 -15.60 6.11
C ALA A 217 -1.64 -15.05 6.18
N VAL A 218 -1.24 -14.27 5.16
CA VAL A 218 0.07 -13.61 5.10
C VAL A 218 -0.03 -12.09 5.22
N GLY A 219 -1.26 -11.58 5.32
CA GLY A 219 -1.58 -10.21 5.66
C GLY A 219 -2.88 -10.15 6.44
N PRO A 220 -3.14 -9.07 7.18
CA PRO A 220 -4.42 -8.87 7.83
C PRO A 220 -5.53 -8.69 6.79
N SER A 221 -6.75 -9.09 7.15
CA SER A 221 -7.92 -8.80 6.33
C SER A 221 -8.16 -7.30 6.23
N ALA A 222 -8.40 -6.83 5.03
CA ALA A 222 -8.71 -5.43 4.77
C ALA A 222 -9.61 -5.33 3.52
N TYR A 223 -10.57 -4.42 3.53
CA TYR A 223 -11.48 -4.16 2.40
C TYR A 223 -12.23 -5.39 1.86
N GLY A 224 -12.55 -6.35 2.75
CA GLY A 224 -13.20 -7.60 2.35
C GLY A 224 -12.26 -8.67 1.80
N GLU A 225 -10.95 -8.39 1.75
CA GLU A 225 -9.95 -9.29 1.19
C GLU A 225 -9.05 -9.91 2.27
N ILE A 226 -8.60 -11.14 2.02
CA ILE A 226 -7.63 -11.87 2.85
C ILE A 226 -6.54 -12.43 1.94
N PRO A 227 -5.31 -11.91 1.99
CA PRO A 227 -4.19 -12.52 1.29
C PRO A 227 -3.70 -13.77 2.02
N VAL A 228 -3.68 -14.88 1.33
CA VAL A 228 -3.30 -16.19 1.90
C VAL A 228 -2.27 -16.93 1.07
N LEU A 229 -1.63 -17.91 1.67
CA LEU A 229 -0.86 -18.94 0.97
C LEU A 229 -1.55 -20.29 1.13
N PRO A 230 -1.66 -21.09 0.05
CA PRO A 230 -2.14 -22.47 0.12
C PRO A 230 -1.23 -23.37 0.94
N ALA A 231 -1.76 -24.49 1.43
CA ALA A 231 -1.05 -25.54 2.14
C ALA A 231 -0.15 -25.05 3.30
N GLY A 232 -0.64 -24.08 4.07
CA GLY A 232 0.12 -23.47 5.16
C GLY A 232 1.37 -22.71 4.73
N GLY A 233 1.49 -22.36 3.43
CA GLY A 233 2.65 -21.69 2.85
C GLY A 233 3.76 -22.64 2.41
N ALA A 234 3.49 -23.93 2.22
CA ALA A 234 4.47 -24.89 1.74
C ALA A 234 4.96 -24.55 0.32
N GLY A 235 6.26 -24.36 0.16
CA GLY A 235 6.90 -24.05 -1.11
C GLY A 235 6.79 -22.57 -1.55
N ALA A 236 6.30 -21.69 -0.67
CA ALA A 236 6.30 -20.25 -0.93
C ALA A 236 7.70 -19.64 -0.73
N GLY A 237 7.86 -18.39 -1.16
CA GLY A 237 9.06 -17.59 -0.99
C GLY A 237 9.49 -17.41 0.47
N ILE A 238 10.31 -16.39 0.76
CA ILE A 238 10.80 -16.18 2.13
C ILE A 238 9.67 -15.75 3.06
N ARG A 239 9.34 -16.60 4.02
CA ARG A 239 8.37 -16.32 5.07
C ARG A 239 8.98 -15.40 6.13
N THR A 240 8.18 -14.46 6.66
CA THR A 240 8.59 -13.71 7.84
C THR A 240 8.63 -14.63 9.07
N ALA A 241 9.40 -14.24 10.09
CA ALA A 241 9.46 -14.98 11.36
C ALA A 241 8.08 -15.10 12.02
N ARG A 242 7.16 -14.21 11.66
CA ARG A 242 5.83 -14.09 12.24
C ARG A 242 4.72 -14.69 11.36
N GLY A 243 5.08 -15.32 10.25
CA GLY A 243 4.14 -16.07 9.41
C GLY A 243 3.69 -15.35 8.12
N GLY A 244 4.08 -14.12 7.90
CA GLY A 244 3.87 -13.40 6.64
C GLY A 244 4.79 -13.89 5.50
N ILE A 245 4.83 -13.17 4.39
CA ILE A 245 5.75 -13.41 3.26
C ILE A 245 6.46 -12.11 2.89
N LEU A 246 7.79 -12.15 2.71
CA LEU A 246 8.61 -10.98 2.49
C LEU A 246 8.63 -10.58 1.01
N LEU A 247 8.29 -9.33 0.72
CA LEU A 247 8.48 -8.73 -0.59
C LEU A 247 9.98 -8.51 -0.86
N ARG A 248 10.45 -8.91 -2.03
CA ARG A 248 11.86 -8.80 -2.43
C ARG A 248 12.02 -8.09 -3.77
N ASP A 249 13.22 -7.67 -4.05
CA ASP A 249 13.57 -7.17 -5.38
C ASP A 249 13.37 -8.27 -6.42
N GLY A 250 12.60 -7.96 -7.47
CA GLY A 250 12.28 -8.92 -8.54
C GLY A 250 11.33 -10.05 -8.16
N ASP A 251 10.79 -10.06 -6.94
CA ASP A 251 9.88 -11.09 -6.45
C ASP A 251 8.72 -10.50 -5.64
N ALA A 252 7.58 -10.38 -6.28
CA ALA A 252 6.35 -9.83 -5.70
C ALA A 252 5.44 -10.90 -5.06
N ASN A 253 5.94 -12.12 -4.86
CA ASN A 253 5.23 -13.26 -4.28
C ASN A 253 3.91 -13.56 -5.02
N PRO A 254 3.95 -13.89 -6.31
CA PRO A 254 2.74 -14.16 -7.09
C PRO A 254 2.00 -15.43 -6.66
N GLU A 255 2.60 -16.29 -5.85
CA GLU A 255 1.95 -17.46 -5.26
C GLU A 255 0.92 -17.11 -4.16
N ARG A 256 0.83 -15.84 -3.76
CA ARG A 256 -0.25 -15.36 -2.89
C ARG A 256 -1.57 -15.46 -3.61
N VAL A 257 -2.56 -15.96 -2.91
CA VAL A 257 -3.95 -15.99 -3.36
C VAL A 257 -4.73 -14.99 -2.51
N VAL A 258 -5.52 -14.12 -3.13
CA VAL A 258 -6.38 -13.19 -2.40
C VAL A 258 -7.79 -13.76 -2.38
N LEU A 259 -8.34 -13.99 -1.19
CA LEU A 259 -9.74 -14.35 -0.98
C LEU A 259 -10.57 -13.08 -0.85
N ASP A 260 -11.76 -13.05 -1.48
CA ASP A 260 -12.62 -11.86 -1.56
C ASP A 260 -14.03 -12.20 -1.07
N ASP A 261 -14.67 -11.24 -0.36
CA ASP A 261 -15.97 -11.38 0.29
C ASP A 261 -17.17 -10.99 -0.59
N ALA A 262 -16.97 -10.76 -1.90
CA ALA A 262 -18.02 -10.27 -2.81
C ALA A 262 -19.26 -11.17 -2.87
N LEU A 263 -19.13 -12.46 -2.57
CA LEU A 263 -20.24 -13.42 -2.59
C LEU A 263 -20.71 -13.81 -1.18
N VAL A 264 -19.80 -13.94 -0.23
CA VAL A 264 -20.09 -14.29 1.16
C VAL A 264 -19.13 -13.57 2.11
N PRO A 265 -19.56 -13.20 3.31
CA PRO A 265 -18.69 -12.53 4.27
C PRO A 265 -17.52 -13.41 4.67
N LEU A 266 -16.34 -12.81 4.82
CA LEU A 266 -15.13 -13.46 5.31
C LEU A 266 -14.82 -13.07 6.77
N PRO A 267 -14.16 -13.94 7.55
CA PRO A 267 -13.75 -13.62 8.91
C PRO A 267 -12.62 -12.59 8.92
N ALA A 268 -12.57 -11.75 9.94
CA ALA A 268 -11.39 -10.92 10.19
C ALA A 268 -10.19 -11.81 10.55
N MET A 269 -9.06 -11.61 9.90
CA MET A 269 -7.85 -12.43 10.05
C MET A 269 -6.60 -11.58 10.25
N ASN A 270 -5.71 -12.06 11.09
CA ASN A 270 -4.36 -11.55 11.27
C ASN A 270 -3.34 -12.40 10.48
N VAL A 271 -2.12 -11.91 10.33
CA VAL A 271 -1.01 -12.74 9.82
C VAL A 271 -0.88 -14.02 10.68
N GLY A 272 -0.70 -15.16 10.02
CA GLY A 272 -0.55 -16.46 10.69
C GLY A 272 -1.86 -17.18 11.03
N ASP A 273 -3.01 -16.51 10.97
CA ASP A 273 -4.31 -17.17 11.10
C ASP A 273 -4.52 -18.17 9.96
N ARG A 274 -5.32 -19.20 10.21
CA ARG A 274 -5.50 -20.31 9.28
C ARG A 274 -6.96 -20.49 8.89
N LEU A 275 -7.16 -21.03 7.70
CA LEU A 275 -8.43 -21.55 7.21
C LEU A 275 -8.28 -23.06 6.99
N PRO A 276 -8.57 -23.89 8.02
CA PRO A 276 -8.43 -25.34 7.94
C PRO A 276 -9.40 -25.95 6.91
N GLY A 277 -8.96 -26.99 6.24
CA GLY A 277 -9.75 -27.70 5.23
C GLY A 277 -9.68 -27.02 3.87
N THR A 278 -10.82 -26.87 3.21
CA THR A 278 -10.90 -26.33 1.85
C THR A 278 -11.70 -25.03 1.82
N THR A 279 -11.22 -24.08 1.03
CA THR A 279 -11.93 -22.84 0.67
C THR A 279 -12.14 -22.84 -0.83
N ASP A 280 -13.40 -22.95 -1.27
CA ASP A 280 -13.78 -22.96 -2.67
C ASP A 280 -14.28 -21.57 -3.09
N GLY A 281 -13.98 -21.19 -4.32
CA GLY A 281 -14.46 -19.94 -4.91
C GLY A 281 -14.35 -19.96 -6.42
N VAL A 282 -14.66 -18.82 -7.03
CA VAL A 282 -14.46 -18.54 -8.45
C VAL A 282 -13.34 -17.56 -8.59
N LEU A 283 -12.36 -17.83 -9.46
CA LEU A 283 -11.28 -16.90 -9.75
C LEU A 283 -11.79 -15.76 -10.64
N ASP A 284 -11.60 -14.54 -10.21
CA ASP A 284 -11.99 -13.33 -10.96
C ASP A 284 -10.82 -12.35 -10.98
N TYR A 285 -10.88 -11.37 -11.87
CA TYR A 285 -9.92 -10.28 -11.93
C TYR A 285 -10.58 -8.93 -11.65
N GLY A 286 -9.99 -8.16 -10.76
CA GLY A 286 -10.48 -6.82 -10.45
C GLY A 286 -9.39 -5.92 -9.85
N TYR A 287 -9.36 -4.66 -10.29
CA TYR A 287 -8.52 -3.61 -9.70
C TYR A 287 -7.03 -3.96 -9.53
N GLY A 288 -6.49 -4.73 -10.49
CA GLY A 288 -5.06 -5.02 -10.55
C GLY A 288 -4.61 -6.25 -9.78
N GLU A 289 -5.53 -7.13 -9.41
CA GLU A 289 -5.25 -8.39 -8.72
C GLU A 289 -6.23 -9.49 -9.18
N PHE A 290 -5.77 -10.74 -9.17
CA PHE A 290 -6.65 -11.91 -9.25
C PHE A 290 -7.14 -12.27 -7.86
N THR A 291 -8.45 -12.43 -7.72
CA THR A 291 -9.09 -12.75 -6.43
C THR A 291 -9.95 -13.99 -6.54
N VAL A 292 -10.04 -14.74 -5.45
CA VAL A 292 -10.96 -15.88 -5.32
C VAL A 292 -12.21 -15.38 -4.61
N LEU A 293 -13.30 -15.21 -5.35
CA LEU A 293 -14.62 -14.90 -4.80
C LEU A 293 -15.15 -16.13 -4.08
N VAL A 294 -15.06 -16.11 -2.75
CA VAL A 294 -15.36 -17.28 -1.91
C VAL A 294 -16.85 -17.59 -1.94
N THR A 295 -17.21 -18.87 -2.15
CA THR A 295 -18.63 -19.30 -2.28
C THR A 295 -19.26 -19.81 -1.00
N ALA A 296 -18.46 -20.03 0.05
CA ALA A 296 -18.94 -20.40 1.38
C ALA A 296 -17.98 -19.86 2.45
N THR A 297 -18.49 -19.21 3.48
CA THR A 297 -17.67 -18.62 4.56
C THR A 297 -16.79 -19.69 5.21
N PRO A 298 -15.44 -19.56 5.14
CA PRO A 298 -14.53 -20.53 5.74
C PRO A 298 -14.43 -20.32 7.25
N LYS A 299 -14.08 -21.39 7.98
CA LYS A 299 -13.81 -21.30 9.42
C LYS A 299 -12.40 -20.78 9.67
N ARG A 300 -12.28 -19.75 10.52
CA ARG A 300 -10.99 -19.25 11.01
C ARG A 300 -10.49 -20.10 12.18
N ALA A 301 -9.20 -20.41 12.17
CA ALA A 301 -8.43 -20.85 13.33
C ALA A 301 -7.41 -19.76 13.66
N ASP A 302 -7.40 -19.28 14.89
CA ASP A 302 -6.48 -18.25 15.38
C ASP A 302 -5.03 -18.76 15.32
N GLY A 303 -4.13 -17.96 14.76
CA GLY A 303 -2.70 -18.23 14.70
C GLY A 303 -1.97 -17.91 16.02
N GLY A 304 -2.63 -17.23 16.95
CA GLY A 304 -2.06 -16.86 18.26
C GLY A 304 -0.93 -15.84 18.18
N LEU A 305 -0.88 -15.00 17.14
CA LEU A 305 0.19 -14.03 16.96
C LEU A 305 0.12 -12.92 18.01
N PRO A 306 1.15 -12.76 18.89
CA PRO A 306 1.15 -11.70 19.90
C PRO A 306 1.62 -10.37 19.32
N ARG A 307 1.10 -9.25 19.84
CA ARG A 307 1.71 -7.93 19.60
C ARG A 307 3.06 -7.87 20.29
N GLN A 308 4.07 -7.40 19.58
CA GLN A 308 5.43 -7.32 20.12
C GLN A 308 5.59 -6.20 21.13
N VAL A 309 6.56 -6.38 22.00
CA VAL A 309 7.03 -5.40 22.98
C VAL A 309 8.54 -5.44 22.96
N THR A 310 9.18 -4.29 22.84
CA THR A 310 10.63 -4.21 22.94
C THR A 310 11.07 -4.08 24.41
N ARG A 311 12.36 -4.26 24.69
CA ARG A 311 12.89 -4.01 26.03
C ARG A 311 12.96 -2.51 26.35
N ALA A 312 12.94 -2.17 27.62
CA ALA A 312 13.22 -0.81 28.06
C ALA A 312 14.69 -0.43 27.81
N GLN A 313 14.94 0.86 27.61
CA GLN A 313 16.29 1.43 27.52
C GLN A 313 16.97 1.38 28.88
N ARG A 314 18.28 1.08 28.87
CA ARG A 314 19.14 1.06 30.06
C ARG A 314 19.66 2.47 30.39
N PRO A 315 20.16 2.72 31.62
CA PRO A 315 20.91 3.93 31.92
C PRO A 315 22.07 4.13 30.92
N GLY A 316 22.23 5.35 30.38
CA GLY A 316 23.23 5.68 29.38
C GLY A 316 22.92 5.20 27.95
N GLU A 317 21.76 4.62 27.71
CA GLU A 317 21.26 4.37 26.35
C GLU A 317 20.28 5.48 25.94
N LEU A 318 20.54 6.10 24.81
CA LEU A 318 19.59 6.96 24.10
C LEU A 318 18.67 6.09 23.25
N ALA A 319 17.37 6.18 23.47
CA ALA A 319 16.36 5.49 22.68
C ALA A 319 15.69 6.46 21.68
N VAL A 320 15.85 6.19 20.40
CA VAL A 320 15.22 6.97 19.31
C VAL A 320 14.31 6.06 18.50
N ALA A 321 13.06 6.48 18.33
CA ALA A 321 12.05 5.75 17.59
C ALA A 321 11.50 6.57 16.41
N THR A 322 10.81 5.89 15.50
CA THR A 322 9.95 6.54 14.49
C THR A 322 8.57 5.88 14.48
N ALA A 323 7.53 6.71 14.29
CA ALA A 323 6.15 6.28 14.21
C ALA A 323 5.36 7.12 13.21
N ASP A 324 4.51 6.46 12.41
CA ASP A 324 3.52 7.13 11.56
C ASP A 324 2.14 7.10 12.24
N LEU A 325 1.57 8.28 12.49
CA LEU A 325 0.26 8.43 13.13
C LEU A 325 -0.90 8.42 12.13
N SER A 326 -0.59 8.34 10.83
CA SER A 326 -1.55 8.16 9.74
C SER A 326 -2.73 9.16 9.77
N GLY A 327 -2.44 10.45 9.87
CA GLY A 327 -3.45 11.51 9.80
C GLY A 327 -4.19 11.75 11.12
N LEU A 328 -3.50 11.66 12.26
CA LEU A 328 -4.07 11.91 13.59
C LEU A 328 -4.54 13.35 13.73
N SER A 329 -5.79 13.56 14.18
CA SER A 329 -6.43 14.84 14.45
C SER A 329 -7.41 14.73 15.62
N PRO A 330 -7.92 15.82 16.20
CA PRO A 330 -8.91 15.76 17.29
C PRO A 330 -10.23 15.06 16.88
N ASP A 331 -10.57 15.04 15.59
CA ASP A 331 -11.72 14.27 15.08
C ASP A 331 -11.49 12.75 15.08
N THR A 332 -10.27 12.28 15.39
CA THR A 332 -9.94 10.86 15.46
C THR A 332 -10.56 10.22 16.72
N PRO A 333 -11.18 9.03 16.62
CA PRO A 333 -11.74 8.34 17.79
C PRO A 333 -10.74 8.16 18.94
N ALA A 334 -11.20 8.28 20.18
CA ALA A 334 -10.36 8.20 21.40
C ALA A 334 -9.57 6.86 21.46
N GLU A 335 -10.20 5.77 21.05
CA GLU A 335 -9.58 4.43 21.05
C GLU A 335 -8.30 4.38 20.21
N ARG A 336 -8.21 5.24 19.18
CA ARG A 336 -6.99 5.34 18.38
C ARG A 336 -5.87 6.05 19.14
N PHE A 337 -6.18 7.13 19.88
CA PHE A 337 -5.20 7.78 20.75
C PHE A 337 -4.71 6.83 21.83
N GLU A 338 -5.60 6.05 22.44
CA GLU A 338 -5.27 5.00 23.42
C GLU A 338 -4.36 3.93 22.81
N ALA A 339 -4.66 3.45 21.60
CA ALA A 339 -3.84 2.46 20.91
C ALA A 339 -2.44 2.99 20.60
N LEU A 340 -2.32 4.24 20.10
CA LEU A 340 -1.04 4.89 19.84
C LEU A 340 -0.24 5.15 21.13
N ALA A 341 -0.92 5.55 22.21
CA ALA A 341 -0.30 5.69 23.53
C ALA A 341 0.23 4.34 24.04
N GLY A 342 -0.53 3.25 23.87
CA GLY A 342 -0.09 1.89 24.17
C GLY A 342 1.11 1.45 23.32
N ASP A 343 1.19 1.88 22.06
CA ASP A 343 2.38 1.62 21.22
C ASP A 343 3.62 2.34 21.76
N VAL A 344 3.47 3.59 22.22
CA VAL A 344 4.58 4.36 22.81
C VAL A 344 5.00 3.80 24.17
N VAL A 345 4.05 3.54 25.07
CA VAL A 345 4.34 3.18 26.48
C VAL A 345 4.68 1.70 26.61
N ASP A 346 3.79 0.83 26.11
CA ASP A 346 3.95 -0.61 26.26
C ASP A 346 4.83 -1.19 25.17
N GLY A 347 4.60 -0.81 23.92
CA GLY A 347 5.32 -1.33 22.77
C GLY A 347 6.78 -0.90 22.76
N LEU A 348 7.02 0.39 22.68
CA LEU A 348 8.34 1.02 22.54
C LEU A 348 9.06 1.25 23.86
N LYS A 349 8.39 1.13 25.02
CA LYS A 349 8.93 1.43 26.36
C LYS A 349 9.34 2.89 26.55
N ALA A 350 8.51 3.81 26.06
CA ALA A 350 8.66 5.26 26.19
C ALA A 350 10.06 5.75 25.79
N PRO A 351 10.42 5.76 24.48
CA PRO A 351 11.70 6.24 23.98
C PRO A 351 12.00 7.68 24.39
N ASP A 352 13.28 8.06 24.35
CA ASP A 352 13.71 9.43 24.68
C ASP A 352 13.29 10.44 23.60
N LEU A 353 13.28 10.00 22.33
CA LEU A 353 12.89 10.79 21.19
C LEU A 353 12.10 9.91 20.19
N ILE A 354 11.02 10.42 19.66
CA ILE A 354 10.24 9.79 18.60
C ILE A 354 10.13 10.79 17.45
N THR A 355 10.61 10.44 16.26
CA THR A 355 10.26 11.16 15.04
C THR A 355 8.88 10.71 14.59
N VAL A 356 7.97 11.65 14.46
CA VAL A 356 6.56 11.38 14.18
C VAL A 356 6.19 11.96 12.83
N THR A 357 5.39 11.22 12.07
CA THR A 357 4.78 11.66 10.81
C THR A 357 3.26 11.47 10.86
N GLY A 358 2.53 12.11 9.95
CA GLY A 358 1.08 11.94 9.88
C GLY A 358 0.30 12.64 11.00
N VAL A 359 0.80 13.78 11.52
CA VAL A 359 0.06 14.65 12.43
C VAL A 359 -0.70 15.69 11.62
N GLN A 360 -2.00 15.80 11.81
CA GLN A 360 -2.87 16.80 11.21
C GLN A 360 -2.96 18.06 12.09
N ASP A 361 -3.55 19.12 11.53
CA ASP A 361 -3.96 20.28 12.31
C ASP A 361 -5.16 19.99 13.24
N ASN A 362 -5.56 20.98 14.00
CA ASN A 362 -6.64 20.87 14.98
C ASN A 362 -8.03 20.65 14.38
N THR A 363 -8.20 20.80 13.08
CA THR A 363 -9.47 20.62 12.37
C THR A 363 -9.46 19.47 11.36
N GLY A 364 -8.34 18.75 11.30
CA GLY A 364 -8.19 17.53 10.52
C GLY A 364 -8.31 17.78 9.01
N THR A 365 -9.34 17.22 8.37
CA THR A 365 -9.55 17.34 6.91
C THR A 365 -10.42 18.53 6.51
N LYS A 366 -10.79 19.42 7.45
CA LYS A 366 -11.55 20.62 7.12
C LYS A 366 -10.66 21.63 6.41
N ASP A 367 -11.14 22.15 5.30
CA ASP A 367 -10.49 23.22 4.53
C ASP A 367 -10.92 24.59 5.10
N ASP A 368 -10.39 24.97 6.27
CA ASP A 368 -10.74 26.20 6.99
C ASP A 368 -9.55 27.12 7.26
N GLY A 369 -8.36 26.78 6.72
CA GLY A 369 -7.13 27.55 6.89
C GLY A 369 -6.44 27.33 8.24
N THR A 370 -6.93 26.44 9.10
CA THR A 370 -6.25 26.06 10.34
C THR A 370 -4.97 25.29 10.03
N VAL A 371 -3.86 25.69 10.65
CA VAL A 371 -2.56 25.03 10.52
C VAL A 371 -1.93 24.69 11.88
N ALA A 372 -2.57 25.05 12.98
CA ALA A 372 -2.11 24.71 14.33
C ALA A 372 -2.38 23.23 14.64
N ASP A 373 -1.50 22.58 15.41
CA ASP A 373 -1.58 21.18 15.81
C ASP A 373 -1.55 20.95 17.33
N ASP A 374 -1.63 22.02 18.08
CA ASP A 374 -1.48 22.02 19.53
C ASP A 374 -2.56 21.18 20.25
N GLN A 375 -3.81 21.16 19.76
CA GLN A 375 -4.88 20.30 20.30
C GLN A 375 -4.63 18.83 19.96
N THR A 376 -4.33 18.52 18.69
CA THR A 376 -4.01 17.15 18.26
C THR A 376 -2.90 16.53 19.11
N VAL A 377 -1.84 17.30 19.33
CA VAL A 377 -0.67 16.83 20.08
C VAL A 377 -0.95 16.77 21.58
N ALA A 378 -1.70 17.73 22.14
CA ALA A 378 -2.09 17.71 23.56
C ALA A 378 -2.92 16.47 23.88
N GLU A 379 -3.84 16.06 23.00
CA GLU A 379 -4.62 14.82 23.17
C GLU A 379 -3.73 13.57 23.13
N LEU A 380 -2.77 13.50 22.21
CA LEU A 380 -1.81 12.40 22.17
C LEU A 380 -0.95 12.32 23.43
N ILE A 381 -0.40 13.46 23.89
CA ILE A 381 0.42 13.51 25.12
C ILE A 381 -0.43 13.14 26.34
N SER A 382 -1.68 13.59 26.39
CA SER A 382 -2.63 13.22 27.45
C SER A 382 -2.90 11.72 27.45
N ALA A 383 -3.12 11.11 26.30
CA ALA A 383 -3.32 9.66 26.18
C ALA A 383 -2.07 8.88 26.61
N ILE A 384 -0.86 9.34 26.24
CA ILE A 384 0.41 8.74 26.69
C ILE A 384 0.52 8.80 28.23
N SER A 385 0.19 9.95 28.82
CA SER A 385 0.18 10.12 30.29
C SER A 385 -0.85 9.20 30.95
N ALA A 386 -2.06 9.11 30.40
CA ALA A 386 -3.12 8.23 30.89
C ALA A 386 -2.73 6.73 30.81
N ALA A 387 -1.92 6.35 29.81
CA ALA A 387 -1.34 5.00 29.70
C ALA A 387 -0.16 4.76 30.67
N GLY A 388 0.16 5.71 31.56
CA GLY A 388 1.27 5.60 32.51
C GLY A 388 2.64 5.98 31.93
N GLY A 389 2.68 6.63 30.77
CA GLY A 389 3.91 7.12 30.15
C GLY A 389 4.47 8.35 30.84
N PRO A 390 5.74 8.70 30.57
CA PRO A 390 6.38 9.92 31.07
C PRO A 390 5.82 11.16 30.36
N ALA A 391 6.12 12.33 30.90
CA ALA A 391 5.83 13.58 30.23
C ALA A 391 6.65 13.71 28.94
N TYR A 392 5.96 14.00 27.85
CA TYR A 392 6.55 14.32 26.55
C TYR A 392 6.32 15.78 26.21
N ASP A 393 7.21 16.34 25.42
CA ASP A 393 7.10 17.64 24.77
C ASP A 393 7.15 17.48 23.26
N TRP A 394 6.74 18.49 22.50
CA TRP A 394 6.57 18.44 21.06
C TRP A 394 7.24 19.60 20.34
N ARG A 395 7.85 19.32 19.20
CA ARG A 395 8.34 20.36 18.28
C ARG A 395 7.99 19.99 16.85
N SER A 396 7.31 20.90 16.17
CA SER A 396 6.99 20.85 14.74
C SER A 396 7.15 22.24 14.09
N ILE A 397 6.92 22.31 12.80
CA ILE A 397 6.74 23.57 12.08
C ILE A 397 5.42 23.49 11.34
N PRO A 398 4.43 24.34 11.66
CA PRO A 398 3.18 24.39 10.92
C PRO A 398 3.42 24.62 9.43
N PRO A 399 2.73 23.93 8.52
CA PRO A 399 2.80 24.21 7.09
C PRO A 399 2.15 25.57 6.78
N ARG A 400 2.41 26.09 5.58
CA ARG A 400 1.45 27.01 4.97
C ARG A 400 0.23 26.19 4.56
N ASP A 401 -0.95 26.79 4.65
CA ASP A 401 -2.20 26.09 4.36
C ASP A 401 -2.13 25.32 3.04
N LYS A 402 -2.42 24.00 3.11
CA LYS A 402 -2.40 23.04 1.99
C LYS A 402 -1.08 22.89 1.23
N ALA A 403 0.04 23.36 1.77
CA ALA A 403 1.33 23.36 1.06
C ALA A 403 2.11 22.05 1.21
N ASP A 404 1.81 21.24 2.23
CA ASP A 404 2.61 20.06 2.59
C ASP A 404 1.93 18.72 2.22
N GLY A 405 0.83 18.76 1.45
CA GLY A 405 0.11 17.55 1.04
C GLY A 405 -0.69 16.93 2.19
N GLY A 406 -0.93 15.63 2.12
CA GLY A 406 -1.85 14.92 2.98
C GLY A 406 -3.21 14.70 2.32
N GLU A 407 -4.25 14.47 3.10
CA GLU A 407 -5.63 14.41 2.62
C GLU A 407 -6.12 15.79 2.15
N LYS A 408 -7.13 15.80 1.29
CA LYS A 408 -7.70 17.06 0.79
C LYS A 408 -8.23 17.90 1.95
N GLY A 409 -7.79 19.15 2.05
CA GLY A 409 -8.15 20.08 3.12
C GLY A 409 -7.25 20.01 4.35
N ALA A 410 -6.42 18.99 4.46
CA ALA A 410 -5.57 18.73 5.61
C ALA A 410 -4.23 19.47 5.56
N ASN A 411 -3.61 19.65 6.73
CA ASN A 411 -2.30 20.27 6.93
C ASN A 411 -1.37 19.31 7.70
N GLU A 412 -0.97 18.22 7.03
CA GLU A 412 -0.14 17.17 7.61
C GLU A 412 1.31 17.63 7.83
N ARG A 413 1.94 17.14 8.89
CA ARG A 413 3.33 17.45 9.24
C ARG A 413 4.07 16.30 9.91
N ALA A 414 5.39 16.45 9.94
CA ALA A 414 6.29 15.68 10.79
C ALA A 414 6.69 16.52 12.01
N GLY A 415 7.17 15.86 13.08
CA GLY A 415 7.68 16.52 14.26
C GLY A 415 8.47 15.59 15.17
N PHE A 416 8.84 16.14 16.31
CA PHE A 416 9.63 15.49 17.34
C PHE A 416 8.82 15.42 18.63
N LEU A 417 8.53 14.22 19.11
CA LEU A 417 7.97 13.96 20.43
C LEU A 417 9.13 13.48 21.33
N PHE A 418 9.40 14.14 22.44
CA PHE A 418 10.57 13.85 23.27
C PHE A 418 10.32 14.05 24.76
N ARG A 419 11.11 13.34 25.58
CA ARG A 419 11.12 13.46 27.05
C ARG A 419 12.46 13.96 27.55
N THR A 420 12.45 14.72 28.64
CA THR A 420 13.66 15.40 29.16
C THR A 420 14.20 14.81 30.45
N ASP A 421 13.46 13.95 31.12
CA ASP A 421 13.76 13.38 32.44
C ASP A 421 14.95 12.42 32.46
N ARG A 422 15.47 12.04 31.25
CA ARG A 422 16.60 11.13 31.12
C ARG A 422 17.89 11.78 30.58
N GLY A 423 17.93 13.09 30.45
CA GLY A 423 19.10 13.84 30.02
C GLY A 423 19.13 14.21 28.53
N LEU A 424 18.01 14.03 27.81
CA LEU A 424 17.80 14.62 26.50
C LEU A 424 17.21 16.03 26.67
N ALA A 425 17.70 16.97 25.87
CA ALA A 425 17.09 18.28 25.72
C ALA A 425 17.01 18.66 24.26
N PHE A 426 15.88 19.21 23.84
CA PHE A 426 15.73 19.78 22.51
C PHE A 426 16.33 21.20 22.50
N VAL A 427 17.11 21.53 21.47
CA VAL A 427 17.71 22.85 21.32
C VAL A 427 16.76 23.71 20.48
N ASP A 428 15.95 24.52 21.13
CA ASP A 428 15.07 25.45 20.44
C ASP A 428 15.88 26.63 19.90
N ARG A 429 15.79 26.85 18.59
CA ARG A 429 16.46 27.96 17.91
C ARG A 429 15.55 28.51 16.81
N PRO A 430 14.58 29.37 17.20
CA PRO A 430 13.63 29.95 16.25
C PRO A 430 14.25 31.05 15.39
N GLU A 431 15.37 31.65 15.84
CA GLU A 431 16.02 32.81 15.20
C GLU A 431 17.54 32.83 15.45
N GLY A 432 18.29 33.54 14.60
CA GLY A 432 19.61 34.07 14.89
C GLY A 432 20.80 33.12 14.82
N GLY A 433 20.60 31.84 14.68
CA GLY A 433 21.70 30.86 14.69
C GLY A 433 22.36 30.67 16.06
N PRO A 434 23.39 29.79 16.17
CA PRO A 434 24.09 29.53 17.41
C PRO A 434 24.99 30.70 17.85
N SER A 435 25.01 31.01 19.15
CA SER A 435 25.81 32.11 19.70
C SER A 435 27.33 31.89 19.65
N ASP A 436 27.78 30.64 19.44
CA ASP A 436 29.17 30.20 19.31
C ASP A 436 29.61 29.97 17.85
N ALA A 437 28.87 30.53 16.89
CA ALA A 437 29.21 30.42 15.44
C ALA A 437 30.61 30.99 15.18
N LEU A 438 31.31 30.36 14.21
CA LEU A 438 32.60 30.85 13.75
C LEU A 438 32.42 32.06 12.83
N ALA A 439 33.39 32.97 12.82
CA ALA A 439 33.31 34.26 12.10
C ALA A 439 33.03 34.12 10.58
N ASP A 440 33.40 32.99 9.97
CA ASP A 440 33.19 32.72 8.53
C ASP A 440 31.73 32.30 8.20
N ASP A 441 30.89 32.15 9.20
CA ASP A 441 29.47 31.80 9.05
C ASP A 441 28.60 32.98 9.53
N PRO A 442 28.30 33.95 8.65
CA PRO A 442 27.63 35.19 9.07
C PRO A 442 26.27 34.88 9.71
N PRO A 443 25.93 35.55 10.82
CA PRO A 443 24.60 35.45 11.42
C PRO A 443 23.53 35.85 10.40
N ALA A 444 22.32 35.32 10.55
CA ALA A 444 21.19 35.78 9.75
C ALA A 444 21.06 37.31 9.87
N ALA A 445 20.75 37.99 8.75
CA ALA A 445 20.59 39.43 8.72
C ALA A 445 19.66 39.87 9.86
N ALA A 446 20.14 40.79 10.68
CA ALA A 446 19.35 41.36 11.79
C ALA A 446 18.12 42.08 11.20
N GLY A 447 16.92 41.75 11.64
CA GLY A 447 15.74 42.56 11.39
C GLY A 447 14.44 41.91 10.96
N SER A 448 14.41 40.65 10.52
CA SER A 448 13.12 39.96 10.31
C SER A 448 13.17 38.53 10.81
N ARG A 449 12.19 38.16 11.60
CA ARG A 449 12.00 36.77 12.01
C ARG A 449 11.73 35.94 10.75
N PRO A 450 12.55 34.95 10.43
CA PRO A 450 12.30 34.13 9.26
C PRO A 450 11.00 33.34 9.41
N ASP A 451 10.18 33.30 8.36
CA ASP A 451 9.04 32.37 8.32
C ASP A 451 9.58 30.93 8.27
N PRO A 452 9.43 30.15 9.36
CA PRO A 452 10.02 28.81 9.44
C PRO A 452 9.40 27.84 8.44
N ALA A 453 8.19 28.11 7.95
CA ALA A 453 7.51 27.26 6.96
C ALA A 453 8.21 27.25 5.60
N VAL A 454 8.93 28.30 5.25
CA VAL A 454 9.60 28.45 3.93
C VAL A 454 11.09 28.72 4.03
N THR A 455 11.64 28.93 5.23
CA THR A 455 13.07 29.18 5.41
C THR A 455 13.83 27.87 5.52
N SER A 456 14.86 27.71 4.70
CA SER A 456 15.75 26.56 4.76
C SER A 456 16.64 26.61 5.99
N VAL A 457 16.69 25.52 6.74
CA VAL A 457 17.71 25.32 7.76
C VAL A 457 19.11 25.25 7.11
N ARG A 458 20.08 25.95 7.69
CA ARG A 458 21.50 25.91 7.30
C ARG A 458 22.30 25.22 8.39
N VAL A 459 23.41 24.63 8.00
CA VAL A 459 24.40 24.09 8.93
C VAL A 459 25.42 25.18 9.21
N VAL A 460 25.63 25.47 10.49
CA VAL A 460 26.56 26.49 10.99
C VAL A 460 27.75 25.81 11.69
N ARG A 461 28.97 26.21 11.36
CA ARG A 461 30.14 25.73 12.08
C ARG A 461 30.29 26.48 13.39
N THR A 462 30.44 25.74 14.48
CA THR A 462 30.67 26.29 15.81
C THR A 462 31.97 25.73 16.41
N ARG A 463 32.39 26.28 17.53
CA ARG A 463 33.57 25.77 18.26
C ARG A 463 33.39 24.35 18.77
N THR A 464 32.14 23.94 18.97
CA THR A 464 31.77 22.60 19.51
C THR A 464 31.31 21.63 18.44
N GLY A 465 31.38 21.99 17.15
CA GLY A 465 30.97 21.18 16.00
C GLY A 465 29.80 21.79 15.22
N PRO A 466 29.19 21.07 14.28
CA PRO A 466 28.08 21.58 13.50
C PRO A 466 26.85 21.84 14.36
N ALA A 467 26.16 22.93 14.10
CA ALA A 467 24.87 23.30 14.68
C ALA A 467 23.89 23.73 13.59
N LEU A 468 22.62 23.83 13.91
CA LEU A 468 21.59 24.27 12.97
C LEU A 468 21.33 25.77 13.11
N SER A 469 21.09 26.48 11.99
CA SER A 469 20.67 27.89 12.04
C SER A 469 19.25 28.06 12.60
N LEU A 470 18.39 27.06 12.41
CA LEU A 470 17.03 26.92 12.94
C LEU A 470 16.87 25.51 13.53
N SER A 471 16.24 25.38 14.69
CA SER A 471 15.93 24.09 15.30
C SER A 471 14.59 24.19 16.08
N PRO A 472 13.53 23.49 15.61
CA PRO A 472 13.49 22.76 14.35
C PRO A 472 13.61 23.67 13.13
N GLY A 473 14.06 23.13 12.00
CA GLY A 473 14.15 23.85 10.74
C GLY A 473 13.86 22.94 9.54
N ARG A 474 13.27 23.47 8.48
CA ARG A 474 12.92 22.70 7.27
C ARG A 474 14.11 22.55 6.33
N ILE A 475 14.31 21.36 5.79
CA ILE A 475 15.36 21.08 4.79
C ILE A 475 14.84 21.47 3.41
N THR A 476 15.44 22.50 2.81
CA THR A 476 15.14 23.00 1.45
C THR A 476 13.63 23.05 1.11
N PRO A 477 12.79 23.73 1.92
CA PRO A 477 11.34 23.68 1.74
C PRO A 477 10.84 24.19 0.39
N GLY A 478 11.62 24.99 -0.31
CA GLY A 478 11.33 25.50 -1.67
C GLY A 478 11.74 24.57 -2.80
N ASP A 479 12.35 23.42 -2.54
CA ASP A 479 12.72 22.47 -3.58
C ASP A 479 11.46 21.79 -4.16
N ALA A 480 11.39 21.71 -5.49
CA ALA A 480 10.28 21.07 -6.20
C ALA A 480 10.05 19.61 -5.81
N ALA A 481 11.07 18.92 -5.30
CA ALA A 481 10.97 17.56 -4.77
C ALA A 481 9.92 17.45 -3.66
N TRP A 482 9.65 18.52 -2.91
CA TRP A 482 8.70 18.57 -1.80
C TRP A 482 7.30 19.07 -2.16
N GLY A 483 7.04 19.39 -3.44
CA GLY A 483 5.71 19.88 -3.85
C GLY A 483 4.58 18.93 -3.37
N ALA A 484 3.56 19.48 -2.70
CA ALA A 484 2.43 18.71 -2.13
C ALA A 484 2.84 17.49 -1.29
N THR A 485 3.93 17.60 -0.51
CA THR A 485 4.34 16.61 0.53
C THR A 485 4.92 17.32 1.74
N GLY A 486 4.89 16.65 2.87
CA GLY A 486 5.54 17.09 4.10
C GLY A 486 7.03 17.38 3.84
N LYS A 487 7.50 18.53 4.33
CA LYS A 487 8.91 18.91 4.27
C LYS A 487 9.64 18.28 5.45
N PRO A 488 10.80 17.64 5.23
CA PRO A 488 11.54 17.05 6.34
C PRO A 488 12.05 18.12 7.29
N LEU A 489 12.01 17.81 8.59
CA LEU A 489 12.50 18.66 9.66
C LEU A 489 13.87 18.18 10.13
N ALA A 490 14.79 19.12 10.35
CA ALA A 490 16.00 18.90 11.11
C ALA A 490 15.85 19.52 12.52
N GLY A 491 16.08 18.71 13.53
CA GLY A 491 16.11 19.15 14.94
C GLY A 491 17.51 18.94 15.53
N GLU A 492 17.91 19.82 16.41
CA GLU A 492 19.13 19.67 17.21
C GLU A 492 18.75 19.27 18.63
N VAL A 493 19.25 18.14 19.10
CA VAL A 493 19.06 17.69 20.48
C VAL A 493 20.41 17.51 21.16
N THR A 494 20.44 17.60 22.49
CA THR A 494 21.59 17.22 23.29
C THR A 494 21.22 16.02 24.17
N TRP A 495 22.13 15.06 24.24
CA TRP A 495 22.06 13.93 25.16
C TRP A 495 23.25 14.00 26.12
N HIS A 496 23.00 14.30 27.39
CA HIS A 496 24.07 14.55 28.37
C HIS A 496 25.15 15.51 27.84
N GLY A 497 24.75 16.60 27.19
CA GLY A 497 25.63 17.59 26.58
C GLY A 497 26.25 17.21 25.22
N ARG A 498 26.00 16.00 24.70
CA ARG A 498 26.40 15.56 23.37
C ARG A 498 25.37 15.99 22.34
N ARG A 499 25.78 16.80 21.37
CA ARG A 499 24.90 17.29 20.29
C ARG A 499 24.63 16.18 19.27
N ILE A 500 23.37 16.03 18.87
CA ILE A 500 22.90 15.10 17.83
C ILE A 500 21.95 15.86 16.92
N ILE A 501 22.14 15.76 15.62
CA ILE A 501 21.21 16.31 14.62
C ILE A 501 20.29 15.19 14.17
N VAL A 502 18.98 15.40 14.29
CA VAL A 502 17.96 14.42 13.92
C VAL A 502 17.12 14.98 12.78
N VAL A 503 16.94 14.19 11.73
CA VAL A 503 16.07 14.50 10.59
C VAL A 503 14.84 13.62 10.67
N ALA A 504 13.67 14.25 10.76
CA ALA A 504 12.36 13.61 10.72
C ALA A 504 11.67 13.90 9.38
N GLY A 505 11.02 12.93 8.77
CA GLY A 505 10.26 13.20 7.55
C GLY A 505 9.51 12.01 7.00
N ARG A 506 8.56 12.35 6.13
CA ARG A 506 7.83 11.39 5.30
C ARG A 506 8.11 11.75 3.84
N TRP A 507 8.55 10.76 3.07
CA TRP A 507 8.74 10.95 1.63
C TRP A 507 7.43 10.77 0.87
N PHE A 508 7.46 11.15 -0.41
CA PHE A 508 6.29 11.10 -1.28
C PHE A 508 5.70 9.68 -1.28
N PRO A 509 4.39 9.53 -1.05
CA PRO A 509 3.74 8.23 -1.12
C PRO A 509 3.79 7.65 -2.53
N LYS A 510 3.45 6.38 -2.68
CA LYS A 510 3.40 5.71 -3.99
C LYS A 510 2.15 6.11 -4.81
N THR A 511 1.57 7.27 -4.53
CA THR A 511 0.42 7.83 -5.26
C THR A 511 0.84 8.17 -6.70
N GLY A 512 0.02 7.80 -7.65
CA GLY A 512 0.31 7.95 -9.08
C GLY A 512 1.10 6.80 -9.69
N ASP A 513 1.44 5.77 -8.91
CA ASP A 513 1.91 4.49 -9.44
C ASP A 513 0.70 3.63 -9.84
N ASP A 514 0.02 4.06 -10.92
CA ASP A 514 -1.28 3.51 -11.32
C ASP A 514 -1.19 2.17 -12.06
N GLN A 515 0.01 1.60 -12.19
CA GLN A 515 0.22 0.31 -12.84
C GLN A 515 0.38 -0.78 -11.77
N PRO A 516 -0.63 -1.62 -11.57
CA PRO A 516 -0.58 -2.70 -10.58
C PRO A 516 0.39 -3.80 -11.01
N ALA A 517 0.80 -4.63 -10.04
CA ALA A 517 1.71 -5.75 -10.31
C ALA A 517 1.09 -6.75 -11.30
N PHE A 518 -0.20 -7.09 -11.12
CA PHE A 518 -0.95 -7.93 -12.05
C PHE A 518 -1.74 -7.10 -13.08
N GLY A 519 -1.20 -5.98 -13.54
CA GLY A 519 -1.77 -5.17 -14.60
C GLY A 519 -1.22 -5.50 -15.98
N ARG A 520 -1.85 -4.92 -17.01
CA ARG A 520 -1.47 -5.16 -18.40
C ARG A 520 -0.10 -4.62 -18.80
N PHE A 521 0.45 -3.63 -18.07
CA PHE A 521 1.75 -3.06 -18.38
C PHE A 521 2.85 -3.74 -17.56
N GLN A 522 3.77 -4.46 -18.23
CA GLN A 522 4.83 -5.22 -17.59
C GLN A 522 6.23 -4.81 -18.06
N PRO A 523 7.21 -4.67 -17.17
CA PRO A 523 7.01 -4.49 -15.74
C PRO A 523 6.30 -3.15 -15.46
N PRO A 524 5.55 -3.02 -14.35
CA PRO A 524 4.83 -1.80 -14.06
C PRO A 524 5.77 -0.61 -13.83
N LEU A 525 5.41 0.57 -14.35
CA LEU A 525 6.13 1.82 -14.08
C LEU A 525 5.81 2.34 -12.68
N ARG A 526 6.82 2.93 -12.06
CA ARG A 526 6.73 3.54 -10.73
C ARG A 526 7.14 5.03 -10.80
N PRO A 527 6.33 5.89 -11.43
CA PRO A 527 6.70 7.30 -11.64
C PRO A 527 6.92 8.07 -10.34
N SER A 528 6.30 7.65 -9.23
CA SER A 528 6.52 8.27 -7.92
C SER A 528 7.94 8.05 -7.37
N GLU A 529 8.67 7.02 -7.81
CA GLU A 529 10.02 6.70 -7.34
C GLU A 529 11.04 7.79 -7.69
N TRP A 530 10.98 8.37 -8.90
CA TRP A 530 11.90 9.44 -9.27
C TRP A 530 11.74 10.68 -8.37
N ARG A 531 10.54 10.91 -7.85
CA ARG A 531 10.28 11.98 -6.89
C ARG A 531 10.94 11.69 -5.54
N ARG A 532 10.80 10.47 -5.03
CA ARG A 532 11.53 10.03 -3.83
C ARG A 532 13.05 10.03 -4.05
N GLN A 533 13.52 9.78 -5.27
CA GLN A 533 14.92 9.93 -5.64
C GLN A 533 15.41 11.39 -5.47
N ALA A 534 14.61 12.36 -5.89
CA ALA A 534 14.92 13.78 -5.72
C ALA A 534 14.91 14.18 -4.23
N GLN A 535 13.94 13.67 -3.44
CA GLN A 535 13.86 13.86 -2.00
C GLN A 535 15.07 13.27 -1.27
N ALA A 536 15.46 12.05 -1.64
CA ALA A 536 16.68 11.42 -1.12
C ALA A 536 17.93 12.28 -1.38
N LYS A 537 18.05 12.87 -2.57
CA LYS A 537 19.15 13.78 -2.93
C LYS A 537 19.15 15.05 -2.08
N ALA A 538 18.00 15.64 -1.81
CA ALA A 538 17.88 16.83 -0.96
C ALA A 538 18.32 16.54 0.49
N VAL A 539 17.82 15.46 1.10
CA VAL A 539 18.24 15.02 2.44
C VAL A 539 19.73 14.66 2.47
N ALA A 540 20.23 13.96 1.44
CA ALA A 540 21.65 13.63 1.34
C ALA A 540 22.53 14.89 1.25
N GLY A 541 22.07 15.94 0.53
CA GLY A 541 22.74 17.24 0.47
C GLY A 541 22.89 17.87 1.85
N PHE A 542 21.80 17.89 2.63
CA PHE A 542 21.82 18.40 3.99
C PHE A 542 22.74 17.60 4.90
N VAL A 543 22.66 16.28 4.91
CA VAL A 543 23.52 15.42 5.74
C VAL A 543 24.99 15.60 5.38
N ARG A 544 25.33 15.72 4.09
CA ARG A 544 26.70 16.02 3.66
C ARG A 544 27.18 17.37 4.20
N SER A 545 26.34 18.42 4.21
CA SER A 545 26.72 19.71 4.77
C SER A 545 27.01 19.62 6.28
N VAL A 546 26.22 18.86 7.04
CA VAL A 546 26.50 18.57 8.45
C VAL A 546 27.86 17.90 8.62
N ARG A 547 28.16 16.87 7.82
CA ARG A 547 29.42 16.14 7.91
C ARG A 547 30.63 16.92 7.40
N ALA A 548 30.41 17.84 6.46
CA ALA A 548 31.46 18.78 6.03
C ALA A 548 31.82 19.79 7.11
N ALA A 549 30.84 20.22 7.91
CA ALA A 549 31.05 21.08 9.05
C ALA A 549 31.66 20.35 10.28
N GLY A 550 31.44 19.02 10.38
CA GLY A 550 32.03 18.17 11.40
C GLY A 550 32.01 16.70 10.97
N ARG A 551 33.18 16.14 10.64
CA ARG A 551 33.31 14.79 10.07
C ARG A 551 32.70 13.70 10.96
N ASP A 552 32.81 13.85 12.26
CA ASP A 552 32.30 12.92 13.27
C ASP A 552 30.99 13.39 13.90
N ALA A 553 30.25 14.29 13.22
CA ALA A 553 28.95 14.73 13.69
C ALA A 553 27.97 13.54 13.85
N ASP A 554 27.23 13.58 14.92
CA ASP A 554 26.17 12.62 15.19
C ASP A 554 24.91 13.02 14.43
N VAL A 555 24.48 12.19 13.51
CA VAL A 555 23.29 12.40 12.67
C VAL A 555 22.43 11.15 12.70
N ILE A 556 21.13 11.37 12.90
CA ILE A 556 20.09 10.35 12.76
C ILE A 556 19.11 10.84 11.69
N VAL A 557 18.77 10.00 10.72
CA VAL A 557 17.63 10.24 9.80
C VAL A 557 16.61 9.16 10.10
N ALA A 558 15.38 9.56 10.48
CA ALA A 558 14.34 8.61 10.86
C ALA A 558 12.97 9.05 10.36
N GLY A 559 12.18 8.11 9.87
CA GLY A 559 10.82 8.36 9.40
C GLY A 559 10.36 7.38 8.33
N ASP A 560 9.20 7.68 7.75
CA ASP A 560 8.62 6.94 6.63
C ASP A 560 9.25 7.39 5.30
N LEU A 561 10.19 6.61 4.79
CA LEU A 561 10.83 6.90 3.51
C LEU A 561 10.00 6.40 2.31
N ASN A 562 8.89 5.71 2.54
CA ASN A 562 8.00 5.16 1.51
C ASN A 562 8.72 4.33 0.44
N GLU A 563 9.91 3.81 0.76
CA GLU A 563 10.74 2.97 -0.10
C GLU A 563 11.38 1.85 0.68
N ARG A 564 11.66 0.77 -0.02
CA ARG A 564 12.29 -0.42 0.55
C ARG A 564 13.80 -0.20 0.69
N GLU A 565 14.42 -0.93 1.61
CA GLU A 565 15.86 -0.83 1.89
C GLU A 565 16.75 -1.09 0.67
N TYR A 566 16.25 -1.85 -0.32
CA TYR A 566 16.96 -2.12 -1.57
C TYR A 566 16.61 -1.16 -2.71
N ALA A 567 15.63 -0.27 -2.54
CA ALA A 567 15.20 0.65 -3.58
C ALA A 567 16.22 1.78 -3.83
N ALA A 568 16.28 2.25 -5.07
CA ALA A 568 17.26 3.23 -5.52
C ALA A 568 17.31 4.52 -4.67
N PRO A 569 16.19 5.10 -4.18
CA PRO A 569 16.24 6.29 -3.33
C PRO A 569 16.97 6.06 -2.00
N VAL A 570 16.67 4.95 -1.30
CA VAL A 570 17.32 4.62 -0.02
C VAL A 570 18.80 4.28 -0.21
N GLN A 571 19.12 3.52 -1.26
CA GLN A 571 20.49 3.21 -1.63
C GLN A 571 21.29 4.48 -2.00
N ALA A 572 20.68 5.44 -2.69
CA ALA A 572 21.33 6.71 -3.00
C ALA A 572 21.60 7.54 -1.75
N LEU A 573 20.64 7.61 -0.81
CA LEU A 573 20.83 8.29 0.47
C LEU A 573 22.02 7.71 1.25
N THR A 574 22.03 6.39 1.47
CA THR A 574 23.10 5.71 2.24
C THR A 574 24.45 5.86 1.57
N LYS A 575 24.56 5.64 0.26
CA LYS A 575 25.80 5.74 -0.50
C LYS A 575 26.37 7.17 -0.51
N GLN A 576 25.54 8.20 -0.66
CA GLN A 576 26.00 9.58 -0.74
C GLN A 576 26.40 10.16 0.62
N THR A 577 25.83 9.65 1.71
CA THR A 577 26.04 10.20 3.05
C THR A 577 26.94 9.34 3.93
N GLY A 578 27.09 8.06 3.62
CA GLY A 578 27.75 7.08 4.49
C GLY A 578 26.92 6.73 5.73
N LEU A 579 25.62 7.09 5.76
CA LEU A 579 24.71 6.62 6.80
C LEU A 579 24.49 5.12 6.68
N THR A 580 24.27 4.44 7.79
CA THR A 580 23.88 3.03 7.84
C THR A 580 22.40 2.93 8.12
N ASP A 581 21.64 2.33 7.20
CA ASP A 581 20.26 1.96 7.41
C ASP A 581 20.18 0.74 8.33
N LEU A 582 19.60 0.90 9.51
CA LEU A 582 19.54 -0.14 10.53
C LEU A 582 18.61 -1.29 10.16
N SER A 583 17.63 -1.06 9.33
CA SER A 583 16.75 -2.13 8.81
C SER A 583 17.56 -3.22 8.11
N THR A 584 18.68 -2.85 7.45
CA THR A 584 19.58 -3.82 6.78
C THR A 584 20.37 -4.69 7.75
N ARG A 585 20.43 -4.33 9.04
CA ARG A 585 21.11 -5.06 10.11
C ARG A 585 20.18 -6.02 10.85
N ALA A 586 18.88 -5.77 10.81
CA ALA A 586 17.87 -6.69 11.33
C ALA A 586 17.81 -7.98 10.50
N PRO A 587 17.37 -9.10 11.08
CA PRO A 587 17.14 -10.34 10.34
C PRO A 587 16.24 -10.09 9.13
N LYS A 588 16.59 -10.66 7.98
CA LYS A 588 15.84 -10.43 6.72
C LYS A 588 14.34 -10.71 6.85
N ASN A 589 14.00 -11.71 7.63
CA ASN A 589 12.64 -12.17 7.83
C ASN A 589 11.91 -11.50 9.01
N ASP A 590 12.49 -10.44 9.60
CA ASP A 590 11.91 -9.75 10.77
C ASP A 590 12.13 -8.23 10.74
N ARG A 591 12.32 -7.64 9.54
CA ARG A 591 12.64 -6.22 9.38
C ARG A 591 11.51 -5.38 8.78
N HIS A 592 10.41 -6.01 8.40
CA HIS A 592 9.28 -5.32 7.75
C HIS A 592 8.57 -4.39 8.74
N THR A 593 8.17 -3.23 8.26
CA THR A 593 7.41 -2.24 9.02
C THR A 593 5.97 -2.11 8.53
N ALA A 594 5.67 -2.76 7.41
CA ALA A 594 4.35 -2.72 6.79
C ALA A 594 4.00 -4.06 6.16
N VAL A 595 2.70 -4.36 6.07
CA VAL A 595 2.16 -5.47 5.28
C VAL A 595 1.10 -4.91 4.35
N SER A 596 1.34 -5.00 3.05
CA SER A 596 0.44 -4.47 2.02
C SER A 596 0.03 -5.57 1.04
N GLY A 597 -1.28 -5.82 0.91
CA GLY A 597 -1.81 -6.91 0.09
C GLY A 597 -1.16 -8.27 0.40
N GLY A 598 -0.77 -8.52 1.66
CA GLY A 598 -0.08 -9.73 2.10
C GLY A 598 1.44 -9.74 1.87
N ASN A 599 2.03 -8.69 1.31
CA ASN A 599 3.46 -8.54 1.17
C ASN A 599 4.04 -7.76 2.37
N ALA A 600 4.96 -8.36 3.10
CA ALA A 600 5.70 -7.70 4.17
C ALA A 600 6.86 -6.89 3.57
N GLU A 601 6.96 -5.60 3.89
CA GLU A 601 7.94 -4.67 3.33
C GLU A 601 8.45 -3.67 4.38
N THR A 602 9.68 -3.19 4.22
CA THR A 602 10.28 -2.17 5.08
C THR A 602 10.10 -0.81 4.43
N LEU A 603 9.43 0.13 5.09
CA LEU A 603 9.16 1.47 4.57
C LEU A 603 9.58 2.56 5.55
N ASP A 604 9.62 2.23 6.85
CA ASP A 604 10.12 3.10 7.92
C ASP A 604 11.56 2.77 8.23
N HIS A 605 12.40 3.78 8.33
CA HIS A 605 13.84 3.62 8.44
C HIS A 605 14.42 4.48 9.57
N ILE A 606 15.46 3.95 10.21
CA ILE A 606 16.38 4.72 11.07
C ILE A 606 17.79 4.54 10.52
N LEU A 607 18.40 5.65 10.12
CA LEU A 607 19.76 5.67 9.57
C LEU A 607 20.69 6.40 10.52
N LEU A 608 21.84 5.81 10.83
CA LEU A 608 22.84 6.37 11.74
C LEU A 608 24.10 6.83 11.01
N SER A 609 24.64 7.98 11.44
CA SER A 609 25.98 8.40 11.02
C SER A 609 27.05 7.39 11.46
N PRO A 610 28.23 7.37 10.78
CA PRO A 610 29.31 6.47 11.17
C PRO A 610 29.78 6.63 12.63
N SER A 611 29.68 7.85 13.20
CA SER A 611 29.99 8.13 14.59
C SER A 611 29.08 7.39 15.57
N LEU A 612 27.76 7.39 15.30
CA LEU A 612 26.76 6.66 16.09
C LEU A 612 26.79 5.16 15.79
N ASN A 613 26.94 4.76 14.52
CA ASN A 613 26.93 3.36 14.12
C ASN A 613 28.11 2.55 14.70
N ARG A 614 29.24 3.22 15.05
CA ARG A 614 30.36 2.59 15.78
C ARG A 614 30.06 2.33 17.25
N ARG A 615 29.02 2.94 17.82
CA ARG A 615 28.59 2.70 19.20
C ARG A 615 27.82 1.39 19.27
N LYS A 616 27.85 0.75 20.45
CA LYS A 616 26.94 -0.38 20.68
C LYS A 616 25.51 0.11 20.57
N HIS A 617 24.73 -0.51 19.72
CA HIS A 617 23.32 -0.20 19.54
C HIS A 617 22.51 -1.47 19.28
N GLU A 618 21.23 -1.38 19.51
CA GLU A 618 20.23 -2.42 19.25
C GLU A 618 19.04 -1.77 18.54
N TYR A 619 18.61 -2.37 17.45
CA TYR A 619 17.49 -1.91 16.62
C TYR A 619 16.40 -2.96 16.61
N ASP A 620 15.17 -2.54 16.84
CA ASP A 620 13.97 -3.38 16.78
C ASP A 620 12.92 -2.75 15.87
N VAL A 621 12.23 -3.58 15.08
CA VAL A 621 10.90 -3.30 14.55
C VAL A 621 9.91 -3.90 15.55
N VAL A 622 8.93 -3.13 15.99
CA VAL A 622 7.98 -3.57 17.02
C VAL A 622 6.64 -3.86 16.37
N HIS A 623 6.43 -5.11 15.96
CA HIS A 623 5.24 -5.53 15.21
C HIS A 623 3.99 -5.52 16.08
N ARG A 624 3.22 -4.45 15.96
CA ARG A 624 1.99 -4.23 16.73
C ARG A 624 0.77 -3.89 15.86
N ASN A 625 1.02 -3.46 14.61
CA ASN A 625 0.01 -2.86 13.77
C ASN A 625 -0.14 -3.55 12.42
N SER A 626 0.94 -3.64 11.64
CA SER A 626 0.89 -4.03 10.22
C SER A 626 0.35 -5.44 9.96
N GLU A 627 0.41 -6.32 10.95
CA GLU A 627 0.02 -7.73 10.87
C GLU A 627 -1.38 -8.03 11.41
N PHE A 628 -2.08 -7.00 11.95
CA PHE A 628 -3.34 -7.17 12.67
C PHE A 628 -4.50 -6.46 11.97
N ALA A 629 -5.62 -7.15 11.83
CA ALA A 629 -6.84 -6.56 11.28
C ALA A 629 -7.42 -5.51 12.23
N GLY A 630 -7.99 -4.44 11.67
CA GLY A 630 -8.67 -3.40 12.44
C GLY A 630 -7.75 -2.54 13.31
N THR A 631 -6.45 -2.54 13.07
CA THR A 631 -5.51 -1.70 13.83
C THR A 631 -5.59 -0.23 13.44
N ALA A 632 -5.35 0.63 14.41
CA ALA A 632 -5.36 2.08 14.24
C ALA A 632 -4.21 2.60 13.34
N GLY A 633 -3.07 1.90 13.30
CA GLY A 633 -1.92 2.22 12.46
C GLY A 633 -1.59 1.05 11.52
N ARG A 634 -1.23 1.36 10.29
CA ARG A 634 -0.81 0.35 9.29
C ARG A 634 0.70 0.11 9.29
N ARG A 635 1.44 0.89 10.06
CA ARG A 635 2.90 0.83 10.20
C ARG A 635 3.29 0.32 11.57
N ASP A 636 4.31 -0.48 11.61
CA ASP A 636 4.95 -0.88 12.85
C ASP A 636 6.02 0.15 13.24
N PRO A 637 6.00 0.67 14.47
CA PRO A 637 7.03 1.58 14.91
C PRO A 637 8.39 0.88 15.04
N THR A 638 9.47 1.63 14.84
CA THR A 638 10.84 1.14 14.99
C THR A 638 11.58 1.91 16.06
N VAL A 639 12.55 1.29 16.71
CA VAL A 639 13.35 1.90 17.76
C VAL A 639 14.81 1.45 17.71
N VAL A 640 15.72 2.39 17.91
CA VAL A 640 17.14 2.11 18.17
C VAL A 640 17.52 2.59 19.57
N ARG A 641 18.30 1.78 20.29
CA ARG A 641 18.93 2.13 21.57
C ARG A 641 20.42 2.18 21.37
N ILE A 642 21.00 3.35 21.59
CA ILE A 642 22.42 3.63 21.33
C ILE A 642 23.11 3.86 22.68
N ALA A 643 24.14 3.07 22.97
CA ALA A 643 24.94 3.26 24.17
C ALA A 643 25.76 4.57 24.06
N LEU A 644 25.29 5.60 24.73
CA LEU A 644 25.90 6.92 24.81
C LEU A 644 25.97 7.32 26.29
N PRO A 645 26.89 6.72 27.06
CA PRO A 645 27.06 7.07 28.46
C PRO A 645 27.39 8.57 28.60
N GLY A 646 26.87 9.23 29.62
CA GLY A 646 27.22 10.60 29.94
C GLY A 646 28.75 10.76 30.05
N ARG A 647 29.24 11.96 29.73
CA ARG A 647 30.66 12.30 29.89
C ARG A 647 30.99 12.46 31.36
#